data_3495b6e243668e5b17bb84eb63fe1eb5
#
_entry.id   3495b6e243668e5b17bb84eb63fe1eb5
#
_cell.length_a   1.000
_cell.length_b   1.000
_cell.length_c   1.000
_cell.angle_alpha   90.00
_cell.angle_beta   90.00
_cell.angle_gamma   90.00
#
_symmetry.space_group_name_H-M   'P 1'
#
loop_
_entity.id
_entity.type
_entity.pdbx_description
1 polymer ?
#
loop_
_entity_poly.entity_id
_entity_poly.type
_entity_poly.pdbx_seq_one_letter_code
_entity_poly.pdbx_strand_id
1 'polypeptide(L)'
;MPHEGMDSVATAKHTLGGNRAFEVLWQAQQYWLAMDTFRRDRERNKNYTYGRQWDDYVCVNGRKIREEELIKKQGNVPLKNNLIRRMVQAVLGIYRSQAKEPTCTARDRDEQRYGETMSTVLQCNMQLNRMTEINARCMEEFLISGFVVQRKWYGWRENKLDCWTDYVQPNNFFIDNNMKDFRGWDCSCVGEVHDISFEELCGRFAKDGNDYNRLAEIYKFAKDKSYLSATFDNFGYPLQGYYDFLVPYDTSRCRVIEVWRKESKPRVRCHDVNNGDVFKIDIEDFQAIVTDENNKRLQEARELGMDESDVPLIRWEWFMDSYWYYYMLTPFGDILEEGETPYEHKSHPYVFKAYPFIDGEIHSFVSNVIDQQRYTNRLITMYDWIMRASAKGVLLFPEDCLPKGMSMDDVADEWARFNGIIMIRTPKAGTPLPQQIANNCTQIGISELLNMQLKFFEDISGVNGALQGKPGYSGMSASLYNQQAQNASTSLLDLLDTFSSFVKEGAYKDVKNIQQFYDTPRVFNIAGKNSTIVEYDPKKIRDVEFDLSIVESTATPAYRALTNDMLMQLWEKNAISVEQLLEHGDFPFADELLQSIKSQREQLEQGKVPDGISPELAQQVQQNANASAMQQAQQMLQAS
;
A
#
# COMPACT_ATOMS: atom_id res chain seq x y z
N MET A 1 15.95 19.54 60.78
CA MET A 1 16.24 18.64 59.69
C MET A 1 14.98 18.33 58.90
N PRO A 2 14.76 19.05 57.83
CA PRO A 2 13.99 18.52 56.71
C PRO A 2 14.48 19.13 55.40
N HIS A 3 15.62 18.66 54.86
CA HIS A 3 16.04 19.03 53.50
C HIS A 3 16.70 17.92 52.68
N GLU A 4 16.83 16.69 53.24
CA GLU A 4 17.46 15.59 52.52
C GLU A 4 16.48 14.74 51.70
N GLY A 5 15.18 14.93 51.82
CA GLY A 5 14.18 14.12 51.10
C GLY A 5 13.77 14.64 49.73
N MET A 6 14.00 15.92 49.43
CA MET A 6 13.54 16.50 48.16
C MET A 6 14.54 16.30 46.99
N ASP A 7 15.83 16.33 47.29
CA ASP A 7 16.86 16.13 46.24
C ASP A 7 16.95 14.68 45.75
N SER A 8 16.61 13.69 46.61
CA SER A 8 16.58 12.29 46.22
C SER A 8 15.41 11.93 45.29
N VAL A 9 14.27 12.64 45.42
CA VAL A 9 13.09 12.42 44.54
C VAL A 9 13.32 13.06 43.16
N ALA A 10 13.97 14.21 43.10
CA ALA A 10 14.31 14.86 41.83
C ALA A 10 15.35 14.05 41.04
N THR A 11 16.37 13.52 41.74
CA THR A 11 17.41 12.66 41.13
C THR A 11 16.83 11.31 40.69
N ALA A 12 15.89 10.73 41.45
CA ALA A 12 15.21 9.50 41.07
C ALA A 12 14.30 9.67 39.82
N LYS A 13 13.63 10.83 39.69
CA LYS A 13 12.84 11.12 38.48
C LYS A 13 13.71 11.24 37.21
N HIS A 14 14.89 11.84 37.31
CA HIS A 14 15.82 11.94 36.18
C HIS A 14 16.44 10.58 35.78
N THR A 15 16.73 9.75 36.74
CA THR A 15 17.27 8.39 36.52
C THR A 15 16.19 7.44 35.98
N LEU A 16 14.94 7.59 36.41
CA LEU A 16 13.80 6.82 35.92
C LEU A 16 13.45 7.14 34.45
N GLY A 17 13.53 8.41 34.05
CA GLY A 17 13.30 8.81 32.66
C GLY A 17 14.37 8.28 31.70
N GLY A 18 15.65 8.33 32.08
CA GLY A 18 16.75 7.78 31.29
C GLY A 18 16.66 6.26 31.11
N ASN A 19 16.32 5.53 32.17
CA ASN A 19 16.12 4.07 32.09
C ASN A 19 14.92 3.71 31.18
N ARG A 20 13.82 4.47 31.23
CA ARG A 20 12.63 4.19 30.43
C ARG A 20 12.88 4.37 28.94
N ALA A 21 13.57 5.44 28.54
CA ALA A 21 13.92 5.69 27.14
C ALA A 21 14.79 4.55 26.55
N PHE A 22 15.79 4.12 27.30
CA PHE A 22 16.63 2.98 26.89
C PHE A 22 15.87 1.67 26.84
N GLU A 23 14.95 1.43 27.76
CA GLU A 23 14.07 0.25 27.74
C GLU A 23 13.21 0.22 26.47
N VAL A 24 12.56 1.35 26.12
CA VAL A 24 11.77 1.46 24.92
C VAL A 24 12.62 1.28 23.66
N LEU A 25 13.78 1.92 23.60
CA LEU A 25 14.72 1.81 22.49
C LEU A 25 15.21 0.35 22.31
N TRP A 26 15.56 -0.32 23.42
CA TRP A 26 16.01 -1.71 23.40
C TRP A 26 14.88 -2.65 22.93
N GLN A 27 13.66 -2.46 23.43
CA GLN A 27 12.50 -3.24 23.00
C GLN A 27 12.21 -3.04 21.50
N ALA A 28 12.24 -1.80 21.03
CA ALA A 28 12.08 -1.47 19.62
C ALA A 28 13.17 -2.13 18.75
N GLN A 29 14.43 -2.16 19.24
CA GLN A 29 15.52 -2.83 18.55
C GLN A 29 15.30 -4.34 18.46
N GLN A 30 14.76 -5.00 19.50
CA GLN A 30 14.44 -6.42 19.44
C GLN A 30 13.39 -6.73 18.37
N TYR A 31 12.32 -5.93 18.31
CA TYR A 31 11.30 -6.08 17.26
C TYR A 31 11.85 -5.79 15.87
N TRP A 32 12.73 -4.81 15.76
CA TRP A 32 13.45 -4.54 14.51
C TRP A 32 14.30 -5.74 14.07
N LEU A 33 15.09 -6.32 14.96
CA LEU A 33 15.93 -7.48 14.66
C LEU A 33 15.11 -8.72 14.31
N ALA A 34 13.97 -8.92 14.94
CA ALA A 34 13.06 -10.03 14.62
C ALA A 34 12.56 -9.97 13.16
N MET A 35 12.45 -8.79 12.58
CA MET A 35 12.06 -8.60 11.17
C MET A 35 13.24 -8.65 10.17
N ASP A 36 14.44 -9.03 10.58
CA ASP A 36 15.60 -9.04 9.68
C ASP A 36 15.45 -10.06 8.53
N THR A 37 14.91 -11.23 8.82
CA THR A 37 14.58 -12.24 7.78
C THR A 37 13.62 -11.69 6.76
N PHE A 38 12.54 -11.05 7.21
CA PHE A 38 11.58 -10.39 6.33
C PHE A 38 12.24 -9.34 5.41
N ARG A 39 13.13 -8.49 5.94
CA ARG A 39 13.83 -7.47 5.14
C ARG A 39 14.73 -8.07 4.08
N ARG A 40 15.44 -9.16 4.40
CA ARG A 40 16.26 -9.90 3.42
C ARG A 40 15.41 -10.53 2.33
N ASP A 41 14.32 -11.18 2.70
CA ASP A 41 13.40 -11.81 1.75
C ASP A 41 12.73 -10.77 0.86
N ARG A 42 12.30 -9.63 1.42
CA ARG A 42 11.78 -8.50 0.65
C ARG A 42 12.78 -7.99 -0.38
N GLU A 43 14.05 -7.79 0.00
CA GLU A 43 15.07 -7.30 -0.93
C GLU A 43 15.35 -8.33 -2.03
N ARG A 44 15.39 -9.62 -1.68
CA ARG A 44 15.51 -10.71 -2.65
C ARG A 44 14.33 -10.71 -3.62
N ASN A 45 13.10 -10.67 -3.14
CA ASN A 45 11.89 -10.67 -3.94
C ASN A 45 11.83 -9.47 -4.89
N LYS A 46 12.20 -8.28 -4.40
CA LYS A 46 12.34 -7.06 -5.18
C LYS A 46 13.37 -7.23 -6.31
N ASN A 47 14.54 -7.79 -6.00
CA ASN A 47 15.58 -8.05 -6.98
C ASN A 47 15.09 -8.99 -8.08
N TYR A 48 14.41 -10.07 -7.72
CA TYR A 48 13.80 -10.99 -8.70
C TYR A 48 12.72 -10.31 -9.55
N THR A 49 11.87 -9.51 -8.94
CA THR A 49 10.79 -8.77 -9.64
C THR A 49 11.35 -7.78 -10.66
N TYR A 50 12.43 -7.06 -10.31
CA TYR A 50 13.02 -6.04 -11.18
C TYR A 50 14.19 -6.54 -12.05
N GLY A 51 14.36 -7.87 -12.13
CA GLY A 51 15.25 -8.49 -13.10
C GLY A 51 16.70 -8.70 -12.64
N ARG A 52 17.01 -8.48 -11.36
CA ARG A 52 18.28 -8.88 -10.75
C ARG A 52 18.17 -10.30 -10.20
N GLN A 53 18.10 -11.29 -11.10
CA GLN A 53 17.74 -12.67 -10.78
C GLN A 53 18.94 -13.60 -10.60
N TRP A 54 20.15 -13.11 -10.79
CA TRP A 54 21.41 -13.85 -10.68
C TRP A 54 22.30 -13.32 -9.55
N ASP A 55 21.76 -12.47 -8.68
CA ASP A 55 22.51 -11.85 -7.57
C ASP A 55 22.61 -12.76 -6.33
N ASP A 56 21.90 -13.88 -6.31
CA ASP A 56 21.99 -14.88 -5.23
C ASP A 56 23.40 -15.45 -5.10
N TYR A 57 23.80 -15.73 -3.87
CA TYR A 57 25.11 -16.31 -3.58
C TYR A 57 25.06 -17.83 -3.55
N VAL A 58 26.02 -18.46 -4.21
CA VAL A 58 26.23 -19.92 -4.19
C VAL A 58 27.55 -20.22 -3.49
N CYS A 59 27.55 -21.25 -2.65
CA CYS A 59 28.75 -21.68 -1.97
C CYS A 59 29.52 -22.68 -2.86
N VAL A 60 30.68 -22.28 -3.37
CA VAL A 60 31.57 -23.13 -4.18
C VAL A 60 32.92 -23.23 -3.46
N ASN A 61 33.33 -24.45 -3.12
CA ASN A 61 34.59 -24.71 -2.39
C ASN A 61 34.76 -23.86 -1.11
N GLY A 62 33.67 -23.66 -0.35
CA GLY A 62 33.66 -22.88 0.88
C GLY A 62 33.67 -21.35 0.69
N ARG A 63 33.65 -20.85 -0.53
CA ARG A 63 33.56 -19.42 -0.84
C ARG A 63 32.18 -19.04 -1.36
N LYS A 64 31.63 -17.95 -0.84
CA LYS A 64 30.38 -17.37 -1.36
C LYS A 64 30.71 -16.57 -2.64
N ILE A 65 30.15 -17.00 -3.77
CA ILE A 65 30.33 -16.36 -5.08
C ILE A 65 28.93 -16.04 -5.61
N ARG A 66 28.75 -14.91 -6.30
CA ARG A 66 27.48 -14.61 -6.99
C ARG A 66 27.23 -15.62 -8.09
N GLU A 67 25.98 -16.04 -8.24
CA GLU A 67 25.59 -17.02 -9.28
C GLU A 67 25.93 -16.52 -10.70
N GLU A 68 25.78 -15.21 -10.93
CA GLU A 68 26.18 -14.56 -12.18
C GLU A 68 27.66 -14.75 -12.51
N GLU A 69 28.55 -14.54 -11.53
CA GLU A 69 29.99 -14.71 -11.72
C GLU A 69 30.37 -16.17 -11.97
N LEU A 70 29.68 -17.09 -11.31
CA LEU A 70 29.88 -18.52 -11.51
C LEU A 70 29.54 -18.92 -12.95
N ILE A 71 28.41 -18.47 -13.46
CA ILE A 71 27.96 -18.76 -14.84
C ILE A 71 28.93 -18.14 -15.85
N LYS A 72 29.40 -16.91 -15.63
CA LYS A 72 30.39 -16.26 -16.50
C LYS A 72 31.74 -16.98 -16.49
N LYS A 73 32.21 -17.45 -15.31
CA LYS A 73 33.44 -18.26 -15.20
C LYS A 73 33.36 -19.58 -15.94
N GLN A 74 32.15 -20.14 -16.12
CA GLN A 74 31.90 -21.34 -16.93
C GLN A 74 31.82 -21.05 -18.43
N GLY A 75 32.05 -19.81 -18.87
CA GLY A 75 31.96 -19.40 -20.28
C GLY A 75 30.54 -19.21 -20.79
N ASN A 76 29.56 -19.17 -19.89
CA ASN A 76 28.16 -19.01 -20.24
C ASN A 76 27.68 -17.56 -20.03
N VAL A 77 26.65 -17.18 -20.80
CA VAL A 77 25.96 -15.89 -20.62
C VAL A 77 24.74 -16.13 -19.73
N PRO A 78 24.60 -15.45 -18.59
CA PRO A 78 23.44 -15.58 -17.72
C PRO A 78 22.21 -14.97 -18.40
N LEU A 79 21.34 -15.80 -18.95
CA LEU A 79 20.09 -15.39 -19.58
C LEU A 79 18.97 -15.32 -18.53
N LYS A 80 18.04 -14.42 -18.74
CA LYS A 80 16.88 -14.25 -17.87
C LYS A 80 15.61 -13.98 -18.68
N ASN A 81 14.50 -14.55 -18.20
CA ASN A 81 13.15 -14.26 -18.70
C ASN A 81 12.28 -13.89 -17.50
N ASN A 82 11.99 -12.61 -17.31
CA ASN A 82 11.34 -12.12 -16.09
C ASN A 82 9.81 -12.38 -16.12
N LEU A 83 9.40 -13.57 -15.71
CA LEU A 83 8.01 -13.98 -15.58
C LEU A 83 7.35 -13.33 -14.36
N ILE A 84 8.10 -13.16 -13.26
CA ILE A 84 7.60 -12.57 -12.01
C ILE A 84 7.07 -11.16 -12.25
N ARG A 85 7.81 -10.32 -12.98
CA ARG A 85 7.37 -8.95 -13.27
C ARG A 85 6.05 -8.92 -14.02
N ARG A 86 5.89 -9.81 -15.01
CA ARG A 86 4.64 -9.95 -15.77
C ARG A 86 3.48 -10.37 -14.89
N MET A 87 3.71 -11.33 -13.99
CA MET A 87 2.71 -11.80 -13.02
C MET A 87 2.26 -10.67 -12.09
N VAL A 88 3.20 -9.96 -11.48
CA VAL A 88 2.91 -8.81 -10.59
C VAL A 88 2.10 -7.74 -11.34
N GLN A 89 2.48 -7.43 -12.59
CA GLN A 89 1.76 -6.46 -13.42
C GLN A 89 0.33 -6.93 -13.76
N ALA A 90 0.12 -8.23 -14.00
CA ALA A 90 -1.21 -8.77 -14.27
C ALA A 90 -2.14 -8.62 -13.05
N VAL A 91 -1.67 -8.98 -11.85
CA VAL A 91 -2.45 -8.83 -10.61
C VAL A 91 -2.72 -7.36 -10.30
N LEU A 92 -1.71 -6.50 -10.47
CA LEU A 92 -1.88 -5.04 -10.31
C LEU A 92 -2.90 -4.47 -11.31
N GLY A 93 -2.92 -4.99 -12.54
CA GLY A 93 -3.91 -4.63 -13.56
C GLY A 93 -5.33 -5.02 -13.14
N ILE A 94 -5.51 -6.22 -12.60
CA ILE A 94 -6.80 -6.68 -12.06
C ILE A 94 -7.25 -5.76 -10.91
N TYR A 95 -6.37 -5.51 -9.94
CA TYR A 95 -6.67 -4.61 -8.84
C TYR A 95 -7.12 -3.22 -9.34
N ARG A 96 -6.42 -2.64 -10.31
CA ARG A 96 -6.77 -1.33 -10.89
C ARG A 96 -8.05 -1.34 -11.71
N SER A 97 -8.37 -2.44 -12.38
CA SER A 97 -9.62 -2.59 -13.14
C SER A 97 -10.85 -2.76 -12.25
N GLN A 98 -10.65 -3.30 -11.04
CA GLN A 98 -11.67 -3.53 -10.02
C GLN A 98 -11.52 -2.55 -8.85
N ALA A 99 -10.98 -1.34 -9.09
CA ALA A 99 -10.75 -0.38 -8.02
C ALA A 99 -12.01 -0.19 -7.19
N LYS A 100 -11.86 -0.39 -5.88
CA LYS A 100 -12.92 -0.29 -4.89
C LYS A 100 -12.71 0.98 -4.08
N GLU A 101 -13.78 1.73 -3.84
CA GLU A 101 -13.74 2.97 -3.07
C GLU A 101 -14.47 2.80 -1.73
N PRO A 102 -13.93 3.33 -0.64
CA PRO A 102 -14.61 3.32 0.64
C PRO A 102 -15.74 4.36 0.64
N THR A 103 -16.90 3.94 1.10
CA THR A 103 -18.09 4.78 1.31
C THR A 103 -18.51 4.72 2.76
N CYS A 104 -18.98 5.86 3.29
CA CYS A 104 -19.44 6.00 4.66
C CYS A 104 -20.97 5.88 4.71
N THR A 105 -21.45 5.11 5.68
CA THR A 105 -22.87 5.00 5.98
C THR A 105 -23.06 5.32 7.46
N ALA A 106 -23.92 6.26 7.80
CA ALA A 106 -24.23 6.52 9.20
C ALA A 106 -25.03 5.37 9.79
N ARG A 107 -24.77 5.02 11.05
CA ARG A 107 -25.49 3.94 11.75
C ARG A 107 -26.92 4.31 12.06
N ASP A 108 -27.17 5.58 12.35
CA ASP A 108 -28.51 6.05 12.63
C ASP A 108 -29.26 6.46 11.34
N ARG A 109 -30.55 6.16 11.29
CA ARG A 109 -31.42 6.46 10.14
C ARG A 109 -31.56 7.96 9.90
N ASP A 110 -31.66 8.74 10.96
CA ASP A 110 -31.86 10.19 10.86
C ASP A 110 -30.59 10.91 10.40
N GLU A 111 -29.45 10.23 10.49
CA GLU A 111 -28.12 10.74 10.13
C GLU A 111 -27.62 10.28 8.76
N GLN A 112 -28.40 9.53 7.98
CA GLN A 112 -27.96 8.96 6.69
C GLN A 112 -27.39 10.00 5.71
N ARG A 113 -27.96 11.20 5.68
CA ARG A 113 -27.45 12.31 4.85
C ARG A 113 -26.00 12.72 5.21
N TYR A 114 -25.60 12.55 6.49
CA TYR A 114 -24.22 12.83 6.91
C TYR A 114 -23.25 11.76 6.42
N GLY A 115 -23.71 10.53 6.18
CA GLY A 115 -22.96 9.48 5.52
C GLY A 115 -22.55 9.85 4.10
N GLU A 116 -23.48 10.40 3.31
CA GLU A 116 -23.20 10.90 1.95
C GLU A 116 -22.24 12.10 1.97
N THR A 117 -22.46 13.03 2.91
CA THR A 117 -21.55 14.17 3.12
C THR A 117 -20.16 13.70 3.46
N MET A 118 -20.00 12.77 4.41
CA MET A 118 -18.70 12.24 4.82
C MET A 118 -18.04 11.44 3.69
N SER A 119 -18.79 10.68 2.91
CA SER A 119 -18.28 9.98 1.73
C SER A 119 -17.68 10.96 0.72
N THR A 120 -18.36 12.08 0.47
CA THR A 120 -17.88 13.14 -0.42
C THR A 120 -16.60 13.79 0.11
N VAL A 121 -16.55 14.11 1.41
CA VAL A 121 -15.35 14.69 2.05
C VAL A 121 -14.17 13.71 1.98
N LEU A 122 -14.43 12.43 2.26
CA LEU A 122 -13.41 11.38 2.17
C LEU A 122 -12.88 11.24 0.74
N GLN A 123 -13.74 11.27 -0.29
CA GLN A 123 -13.31 11.24 -1.69
C GLN A 123 -12.46 12.46 -2.05
N CYS A 124 -12.83 13.66 -1.60
CA CYS A 124 -12.00 14.85 -1.80
C CYS A 124 -10.63 14.71 -1.14
N ASN A 125 -10.56 14.18 0.08
CA ASN A 125 -9.28 13.91 0.77
C ASN A 125 -8.46 12.84 0.02
N MET A 126 -9.10 11.78 -0.48
CA MET A 126 -8.45 10.75 -1.30
C MET A 126 -7.88 11.32 -2.60
N GLN A 127 -8.57 12.24 -3.26
CA GLN A 127 -8.06 12.95 -4.45
C GLN A 127 -6.87 13.86 -4.08
N LEU A 128 -6.95 14.61 -2.99
CA LEU A 128 -5.87 15.45 -2.49
C LEU A 128 -4.59 14.64 -2.25
N ASN A 129 -4.71 13.47 -1.63
CA ASN A 129 -3.61 12.56 -1.33
C ASN A 129 -3.19 11.69 -2.51
N ARG A 130 -3.87 11.75 -3.66
CA ARG A 130 -3.65 10.84 -4.81
C ARG A 130 -3.70 9.37 -4.40
N MET A 131 -4.70 8.99 -3.60
CA MET A 131 -4.80 7.66 -3.00
C MET A 131 -4.80 6.52 -4.02
N THR A 132 -5.33 6.75 -5.23
CA THR A 132 -5.28 5.76 -6.32
C THR A 132 -3.85 5.37 -6.68
N GLU A 133 -2.93 6.34 -6.70
CA GLU A 133 -1.51 6.09 -6.97
C GLU A 133 -0.83 5.42 -5.78
N ILE A 134 -1.04 5.95 -4.56
CA ILE A 134 -0.48 5.38 -3.32
C ILE A 134 -0.93 3.94 -3.16
N ASN A 135 -2.23 3.64 -3.30
CA ASN A 135 -2.75 2.28 -3.15
C ASN A 135 -2.23 1.34 -4.23
N ALA A 136 -2.02 1.80 -5.46
CA ALA A 136 -1.40 1.00 -6.51
C ALA A 136 0.05 0.62 -6.17
N ARG A 137 0.83 1.56 -5.58
CA ARG A 137 2.19 1.29 -5.10
C ARG A 137 2.19 0.37 -3.88
N CYS A 138 1.25 0.58 -2.95
CA CYS A 138 1.03 -0.30 -1.81
C CYS A 138 0.69 -1.72 -2.25
N MET A 139 -0.16 -1.89 -3.27
CA MET A 139 -0.51 -3.21 -3.81
C MET A 139 0.71 -3.88 -4.46
N GLU A 140 1.52 -3.15 -5.23
CA GLU A 140 2.77 -3.66 -5.80
C GLU A 140 3.73 -4.14 -4.70
N GLU A 141 3.92 -3.33 -3.65
CA GLU A 141 4.74 -3.69 -2.48
C GLU A 141 4.19 -4.91 -1.76
N PHE A 142 2.86 -4.98 -1.57
CA PHE A 142 2.19 -6.10 -0.92
C PHE A 142 2.41 -7.43 -1.65
N LEU A 143 2.41 -7.42 -2.99
CA LEU A 143 2.73 -8.59 -3.80
C LEU A 143 4.20 -9.02 -3.65
N ILE A 144 5.12 -8.06 -3.57
CA ILE A 144 6.56 -8.30 -3.51
C ILE A 144 6.98 -8.76 -2.13
N SER A 145 6.53 -8.07 -1.07
CA SER A 145 6.99 -8.29 0.30
C SER A 145 6.02 -9.10 1.17
N GLY A 146 4.74 -9.17 0.81
CA GLY A 146 3.68 -9.70 1.67
C GLY A 146 3.28 -8.76 2.81
N PHE A 147 3.83 -7.53 2.85
CA PHE A 147 3.58 -6.57 3.91
C PHE A 147 3.45 -5.16 3.35
N VAL A 148 2.49 -4.41 3.86
CA VAL A 148 2.20 -3.05 3.43
C VAL A 148 1.89 -2.16 4.62
N VAL A 149 2.34 -0.91 4.57
CA VAL A 149 2.14 0.07 5.63
C VAL A 149 1.82 1.43 5.04
N GLN A 150 0.85 2.10 5.64
CA GLN A 150 0.56 3.52 5.43
C GLN A 150 0.53 4.26 6.76
N ARG A 151 0.88 5.54 6.75
CA ARG A 151 0.77 6.45 7.89
C ARG A 151 -0.32 7.47 7.60
N LYS A 152 -1.23 7.65 8.56
CA LYS A 152 -2.32 8.61 8.53
C LYS A 152 -2.06 9.69 9.58
N TRP A 153 -1.94 10.94 9.15
CA TRP A 153 -1.59 12.02 10.07
C TRP A 153 -2.21 13.34 9.64
N TYR A 154 -2.30 14.29 10.57
CA TYR A 154 -2.79 15.64 10.34
C TYR A 154 -1.67 16.64 10.55
N GLY A 155 -1.50 17.59 9.64
CA GLY A 155 -0.46 18.60 9.77
C GLY A 155 -0.25 19.42 8.50
N TRP A 156 0.78 20.27 8.56
CA TRP A 156 1.14 21.15 7.46
C TRP A 156 1.99 20.44 6.40
N ARG A 157 1.59 20.59 5.14
CA ARG A 157 2.37 20.20 3.97
C ARG A 157 2.16 21.27 2.89
N GLU A 158 3.25 21.86 2.38
CA GLU A 158 3.21 22.88 1.31
C GLU A 158 2.17 23.98 1.56
N ASN A 159 2.18 24.60 2.74
CA ASN A 159 1.24 25.64 3.19
C ASN A 159 -0.24 25.19 3.28
N LYS A 160 -0.51 23.90 3.31
CA LYS A 160 -1.84 23.33 3.47
C LYS A 160 -1.91 22.51 4.76
N LEU A 161 -2.86 22.82 5.62
CA LEU A 161 -3.15 22.06 6.83
C LEU A 161 -4.29 21.09 6.53
N ASP A 162 -3.98 19.80 6.49
CA ASP A 162 -4.95 18.77 6.08
C ASP A 162 -4.61 17.39 6.66
N CYS A 163 -5.50 16.41 6.42
CA CYS A 163 -5.25 15.00 6.70
C CYS A 163 -4.43 14.39 5.55
N TRP A 164 -3.26 13.86 5.87
CA TRP A 164 -2.31 13.31 4.91
C TRP A 164 -2.15 11.80 5.06
N THR A 165 -1.91 11.16 3.95
CA THR A 165 -1.55 9.74 3.90
C THR A 165 -0.18 9.58 3.24
N ASP A 166 0.72 8.89 3.92
CA ASP A 166 2.05 8.57 3.40
C ASP A 166 2.24 7.05 3.28
N TYR A 167 2.93 6.66 2.21
CA TYR A 167 3.45 5.31 2.08
C TYR A 167 4.68 5.15 2.99
N VAL A 168 4.69 4.11 3.80
CA VAL A 168 5.82 3.75 4.65
C VAL A 168 6.56 2.58 4.04
N GLN A 169 7.89 2.71 3.93
CA GLN A 169 8.72 1.61 3.45
C GLN A 169 8.75 0.49 4.48
N PRO A 170 8.37 -0.75 4.14
CA PRO A 170 8.39 -1.86 5.10
C PRO A 170 9.75 -2.14 5.74
N ASN A 171 10.85 -1.77 5.07
CA ASN A 171 12.19 -1.90 5.63
C ASN A 171 12.47 -0.97 6.82
N ASN A 172 11.79 0.17 6.88
CA ASN A 172 11.95 1.16 7.95
C ASN A 172 10.91 0.97 9.06
N PHE A 173 10.02 0.01 8.90
CA PHE A 173 8.95 -0.26 9.84
C PHE A 173 9.22 -1.52 10.65
N PHE A 174 8.73 -1.56 11.88
CA PHE A 174 8.78 -2.73 12.74
C PHE A 174 7.49 -2.86 13.54
N ILE A 175 7.16 -4.11 13.85
CA ILE A 175 5.97 -4.47 14.62
C ILE A 175 6.35 -5.46 15.71
N ASP A 176 5.47 -5.62 16.67
CA ASP A 176 5.55 -6.65 17.70
C ASP A 176 5.54 -8.05 17.06
N ASN A 177 6.62 -8.80 17.23
CA ASN A 177 6.76 -10.15 16.69
C ASN A 177 5.95 -11.21 17.44
N ASN A 178 5.36 -10.85 18.59
CA ASN A 178 4.46 -11.74 19.35
C ASN A 178 3.01 -11.63 18.89
N MET A 179 2.72 -10.79 17.94
CA MET A 179 1.39 -10.62 17.36
C MET A 179 0.92 -11.93 16.70
N LYS A 180 -0.31 -12.36 17.05
CA LYS A 180 -0.95 -13.57 16.51
C LYS A 180 -2.16 -13.26 15.64
N ASP A 181 -2.84 -12.16 15.92
CA ASP A 181 -4.01 -11.73 15.15
C ASP A 181 -3.56 -11.04 13.86
N PHE A 182 -3.90 -11.64 12.72
CA PHE A 182 -3.62 -11.05 11.40
C PHE A 182 -4.26 -9.66 11.18
N ARG A 183 -5.23 -9.28 12.01
CA ARG A 183 -5.84 -7.94 12.01
C ARG A 183 -5.00 -6.91 12.77
N GLY A 184 -4.02 -7.34 13.57
CA GLY A 184 -3.16 -6.47 14.35
C GLY A 184 -3.78 -5.93 15.64
N TRP A 185 -4.90 -6.48 16.12
CA TRP A 185 -5.56 -5.99 17.33
C TRP A 185 -4.81 -6.30 18.61
N ASP A 186 -4.06 -7.38 18.61
CA ASP A 186 -3.18 -7.78 19.72
C ASP A 186 -1.80 -7.13 19.66
N CYS A 187 -1.51 -6.34 18.63
CA CYS A 187 -0.24 -5.64 18.51
C CYS A 187 -0.02 -4.69 19.71
N SER A 188 1.14 -4.81 20.35
CA SER A 188 1.51 -4.03 21.53
C SER A 188 2.50 -2.90 21.20
N CYS A 189 3.24 -3.03 20.09
CA CYS A 189 4.26 -2.06 19.70
C CYS A 189 4.39 -2.01 18.18
N VAL A 190 4.45 -0.81 17.64
CA VAL A 190 4.79 -0.51 16.24
C VAL A 190 5.73 0.68 16.18
N GLY A 191 6.54 0.78 15.14
CA GLY A 191 7.39 1.94 14.98
C GLY A 191 7.99 2.08 13.61
N GLU A 192 8.54 3.25 13.37
CA GLU A 192 9.17 3.64 12.11
C GLU A 192 10.51 4.31 12.37
N VAL A 193 11.48 4.02 11.52
CA VAL A 193 12.80 4.65 11.54
C VAL A 193 12.85 5.71 10.46
N HIS A 194 13.09 6.95 10.85
CA HIS A 194 13.15 8.10 9.96
C HIS A 194 14.60 8.58 9.80
N ASP A 195 15.03 8.77 8.55
CA ASP A 195 16.30 9.40 8.21
C ASP A 195 16.03 10.77 7.58
N ILE A 196 16.08 11.82 8.39
CA ILE A 196 15.72 13.19 8.02
C ILE A 196 16.96 14.10 7.97
N SER A 197 16.85 15.24 7.30
CA SER A 197 17.93 16.23 7.30
C SER A 197 18.03 16.91 8.66
N PHE A 198 19.20 17.52 8.96
CA PHE A 198 19.38 18.24 10.21
C PHE A 198 18.44 19.46 10.28
N GLU A 199 18.20 20.13 9.16
CA GLU A 199 17.29 21.25 9.06
C GLU A 199 15.83 20.85 9.35
N GLU A 200 15.42 19.70 8.83
CA GLU A 200 14.08 19.13 9.09
C GLU A 200 13.94 18.70 10.55
N LEU A 201 14.99 18.10 11.13
CA LEU A 201 15.02 17.73 12.55
C LEU A 201 14.82 18.97 13.44
N CYS A 202 15.57 20.04 13.18
CA CYS A 202 15.43 21.29 13.93
C CYS A 202 14.04 21.93 13.74
N GLY A 203 13.51 21.90 12.52
CA GLY A 203 12.17 22.42 12.25
C GLY A 203 11.06 21.69 12.97
N ARG A 204 11.25 20.40 13.28
CA ARG A 204 10.25 19.58 14.01
C ARG A 204 10.39 19.68 15.53
N PHE A 205 11.61 19.63 16.06
CA PHE A 205 11.86 19.39 17.48
C PHE A 205 12.52 20.56 18.22
N ALA A 206 13.09 21.55 17.53
CA ALA A 206 13.68 22.71 18.20
C ALA A 206 12.62 23.79 18.41
N LYS A 207 12.29 24.07 19.67
CA LYS A 207 11.38 25.16 20.06
C LYS A 207 12.14 26.46 20.38
N ASP A 208 13.38 26.33 20.81
CA ASP A 208 14.26 27.44 21.16
C ASP A 208 15.72 27.20 20.76
N GLY A 209 16.58 28.19 21.07
CA GLY A 209 18.03 28.10 20.79
C GLY A 209 18.76 27.05 21.60
N ASN A 210 18.25 26.65 22.75
CA ASN A 210 18.85 25.61 23.60
C ASN A 210 18.58 24.24 23.00
N ASP A 211 17.37 24.01 22.52
CA ASP A 211 16.99 22.78 21.82
C ASP A 211 17.83 22.63 20.56
N TYR A 212 18.02 23.71 19.78
CA TYR A 212 18.88 23.70 18.61
C TYR A 212 20.34 23.27 18.95
N ASN A 213 20.91 23.84 20.02
CA ASN A 213 22.27 23.51 20.44
C ASN A 213 22.37 22.06 20.91
N ARG A 214 21.37 21.57 21.66
CA ARG A 214 21.31 20.16 22.10
C ARG A 214 21.23 19.22 20.92
N LEU A 215 20.37 19.48 19.94
CA LEU A 215 20.25 18.66 18.72
C LEU A 215 21.55 18.71 17.90
N ALA A 216 22.19 19.88 17.81
CA ALA A 216 23.46 20.03 17.11
C ALA A 216 24.60 19.26 17.77
N GLU A 217 24.58 19.08 19.08
CA GLU A 217 25.55 18.27 19.82
C GLU A 217 25.30 16.77 19.62
N ILE A 218 24.04 16.32 19.74
CA ILE A 218 23.64 14.92 19.55
C ILE A 218 23.95 14.46 18.11
N TYR A 219 23.61 15.26 17.10
CA TYR A 219 23.77 14.93 15.69
C TYR A 219 24.96 15.65 15.03
N LYS A 220 26.06 15.83 15.76
CA LYS A 220 27.23 16.57 15.28
C LYS A 220 27.75 16.09 13.94
N PHE A 221 27.84 14.78 13.72
CA PHE A 221 28.30 14.20 12.46
C PHE A 221 27.41 14.56 11.26
N ALA A 222 26.09 14.52 11.44
CA ALA A 222 25.16 14.89 10.39
C ALA A 222 25.20 16.39 10.09
N LYS A 223 25.30 17.24 11.13
CA LYS A 223 25.43 18.69 11.01
C LYS A 223 26.69 19.09 10.25
N ASP A 224 27.82 18.51 10.59
CA ASP A 224 29.12 18.81 9.99
C ASP A 224 29.27 18.19 8.59
N LYS A 225 28.22 17.52 8.08
CA LYS A 225 28.20 16.81 6.79
C LYS A 225 29.42 15.89 6.63
N SER A 226 29.80 15.24 7.71
CA SER A 226 30.94 14.35 7.77
C SER A 226 30.60 13.03 7.07
N TYR A 227 30.92 12.93 5.80
CA TYR A 227 30.71 11.74 4.95
C TYR A 227 31.66 10.61 5.31
N LEU A 228 31.65 10.14 6.53
CA LEU A 228 32.39 8.93 6.89
C LEU A 228 31.65 7.72 6.33
N SER A 229 32.16 7.21 5.24
CA SER A 229 31.65 6.12 4.41
C SER A 229 31.75 4.73 5.06
N ALA A 230 31.28 4.58 6.30
CA ALA A 230 31.20 3.25 6.94
C ALA A 230 30.23 2.29 6.23
N THR A 231 29.37 2.82 5.37
CA THR A 231 28.31 2.09 4.64
C THR A 231 28.65 1.80 3.18
N PHE A 232 29.86 2.17 2.73
CA PHE A 232 30.33 1.87 1.38
C PHE A 232 31.37 0.74 1.41
N ASP A 233 31.37 -0.09 0.38
CA ASP A 233 32.42 -1.10 0.23
C ASP A 233 33.77 -0.46 -0.14
N ASN A 234 34.83 -1.28 -0.21
CA ASN A 234 36.19 -0.82 -0.54
C ASN A 234 36.30 -0.18 -1.95
N PHE A 235 35.27 -0.26 -2.77
CA PHE A 235 35.19 0.30 -4.12
C PHE A 235 34.26 1.53 -4.18
N GLY A 236 33.74 2.01 -3.05
CA GLY A 236 32.81 3.15 -2.98
C GLY A 236 31.38 2.84 -3.39
N TYR A 237 31.01 1.57 -3.51
CA TYR A 237 29.63 1.16 -3.74
C TYR A 237 28.87 1.01 -2.44
N PRO A 238 27.59 1.44 -2.38
CA PRO A 238 26.77 1.25 -1.21
C PRO A 238 26.63 -0.24 -0.88
N LEU A 239 26.82 -0.60 0.40
CA LEU A 239 26.59 -1.96 0.88
C LEU A 239 25.08 -2.28 0.71
N GLN A 240 24.75 -3.04 -0.32
CA GLN A 240 23.36 -3.42 -0.61
C GLN A 240 22.81 -4.30 0.52
N GLY A 241 21.62 -3.95 1.02
CA GLY A 241 20.92 -4.75 2.01
C GLY A 241 21.37 -4.55 3.45
N TYR A 242 22.23 -3.56 3.73
CA TYR A 242 22.58 -3.21 5.10
C TYR A 242 21.53 -2.26 5.69
N TYR A 243 20.76 -2.77 6.63
CA TYR A 243 19.78 -2.01 7.40
C TYR A 243 20.17 -2.11 8.86
N ASP A 244 20.71 -1.02 9.41
CA ASP A 244 21.01 -0.92 10.83
C ASP A 244 19.91 -0.15 11.56
N PHE A 245 19.63 -0.51 12.79
CA PHE A 245 18.61 0.16 13.60
C PHE A 245 19.04 1.54 14.08
N LEU A 246 20.30 1.67 14.48
CA LEU A 246 20.83 2.88 15.11
C LEU A 246 21.54 3.81 14.13
N VAL A 247 22.17 3.26 13.09
CA VAL A 247 22.99 4.02 12.16
C VAL A 247 22.25 4.22 10.82
N PRO A 248 22.06 5.47 10.35
CA PRO A 248 21.48 5.72 9.04
C PRO A 248 22.41 5.21 7.93
N TYR A 249 21.82 4.78 6.82
CA TYR A 249 22.58 4.41 5.62
C TYR A 249 23.42 5.57 5.09
N ASP A 250 22.84 6.77 5.07
CA ASP A 250 23.53 8.01 4.76
C ASP A 250 23.88 8.73 6.08
N THR A 251 25.16 8.75 6.43
CA THR A 251 25.64 9.36 7.67
C THR A 251 25.44 10.88 7.75
N SER A 252 25.07 11.53 6.65
CA SER A 252 24.66 12.94 6.63
C SER A 252 23.23 13.17 7.13
N ARG A 253 22.48 12.08 7.37
CA ARG A 253 21.12 12.12 7.88
C ARG A 253 21.07 11.92 9.40
N CYS A 254 20.06 12.55 9.99
CA CYS A 254 19.72 12.35 11.39
C CYS A 254 18.67 11.24 11.50
N ARG A 255 18.99 10.20 12.27
CA ARG A 255 18.05 9.12 12.53
C ARG A 255 17.18 9.46 13.71
N VAL A 256 15.86 9.35 13.52
CA VAL A 256 14.83 9.45 14.56
C VAL A 256 14.05 8.13 14.57
N ILE A 257 13.88 7.57 15.74
CA ILE A 257 13.17 6.32 15.95
C ILE A 257 11.82 6.64 16.58
N GLU A 258 10.76 6.51 15.81
CA GLU A 258 9.38 6.66 16.27
C GLU A 258 8.88 5.32 16.79
N VAL A 259 8.45 5.28 18.04
CA VAL A 259 7.94 4.08 18.69
C VAL A 259 6.56 4.37 19.27
N TRP A 260 5.58 3.58 18.92
CA TRP A 260 4.26 3.56 19.51
C TRP A 260 4.10 2.26 20.30
N ARG A 261 3.76 2.37 21.57
CA ARG A 261 3.60 1.21 22.43
C ARG A 261 2.35 1.34 23.28
N LYS A 262 1.68 0.21 23.55
CA LYS A 262 0.58 0.15 24.53
C LYS A 262 1.16 0.25 25.93
N GLU A 263 0.68 1.20 26.68
CA GLU A 263 0.96 1.39 28.09
C GLU A 263 -0.32 1.22 28.90
N SER A 264 -0.17 1.01 30.19
CA SER A 264 -1.29 0.85 31.09
C SER A 264 -1.20 1.90 32.18
N LYS A 265 -2.30 2.60 32.44
CA LYS A 265 -2.44 3.49 33.58
C LYS A 265 -3.72 3.20 34.35
N PRO A 266 -3.71 3.43 35.67
CA PRO A 266 -4.92 3.29 36.44
C PRO A 266 -5.90 4.40 36.11
N ARG A 267 -7.14 4.04 35.77
CA ARG A 267 -8.25 4.94 35.48
C ARG A 267 -9.49 4.53 36.23
N VAL A 268 -10.47 5.42 36.26
CA VAL A 268 -11.78 5.17 36.84
C VAL A 268 -12.82 5.18 35.73
N ARG A 269 -13.59 4.10 35.66
CA ARG A 269 -14.78 4.02 34.80
C ARG A 269 -15.96 4.53 35.61
N CYS A 270 -16.61 5.55 35.12
CA CYS A 270 -17.77 6.18 35.72
C CYS A 270 -19.02 5.84 34.93
N HIS A 271 -20.09 5.58 35.64
CA HIS A 271 -21.43 5.38 35.10
C HIS A 271 -22.37 6.38 35.78
N ASP A 272 -22.79 7.39 35.07
CA ASP A 272 -23.78 8.35 35.57
C ASP A 272 -25.18 7.76 35.45
N VAL A 273 -25.78 7.44 36.59
CA VAL A 273 -27.10 6.84 36.63
C VAL A 273 -28.19 7.80 36.15
N ASN A 274 -27.94 9.11 36.21
CA ASN A 274 -28.91 10.12 35.80
C ASN A 274 -29.08 10.19 34.28
N ASN A 275 -27.94 10.20 33.52
CA ASN A 275 -27.93 10.35 32.08
C ASN A 275 -27.73 9.01 31.35
N GLY A 276 -27.32 7.97 32.07
CA GLY A 276 -26.94 6.68 31.48
C GLY A 276 -25.55 6.69 30.83
N ASP A 277 -24.80 7.77 30.97
CA ASP A 277 -23.50 7.95 30.34
C ASP A 277 -22.41 7.08 31.00
N VAL A 278 -21.57 6.45 30.19
CA VAL A 278 -20.40 5.71 30.66
C VAL A 278 -19.15 6.37 30.11
N PHE A 279 -18.31 6.89 31.00
CA PHE A 279 -17.08 7.60 30.63
C PHE A 279 -15.89 7.17 31.49
N LYS A 280 -14.68 7.46 31.03
CA LYS A 280 -13.44 7.14 31.72
C LYS A 280 -12.73 8.43 32.11
N ILE A 281 -12.21 8.49 33.33
CA ILE A 281 -11.45 9.62 33.83
C ILE A 281 -10.11 9.18 34.42
N ASP A 282 -9.15 10.06 34.46
CA ASP A 282 -7.90 9.84 35.16
C ASP A 282 -8.11 9.97 36.68
N ILE A 283 -7.26 9.31 37.47
CA ILE A 283 -7.40 9.32 38.94
C ILE A 283 -7.25 10.75 39.50
N GLU A 284 -6.47 11.59 38.84
CA GLU A 284 -6.25 12.98 39.25
C GLU A 284 -7.54 13.80 39.22
N ASP A 285 -8.41 13.53 38.25
CA ASP A 285 -9.68 14.23 38.05
C ASP A 285 -10.83 13.64 38.86
N PHE A 286 -10.61 12.49 39.55
CA PHE A 286 -11.66 11.77 40.28
C PHE A 286 -12.36 12.63 41.33
N GLN A 287 -11.59 13.45 42.08
CA GLN A 287 -12.15 14.31 43.11
C GLN A 287 -13.12 15.32 42.51
N ALA A 288 -12.70 16.02 41.46
CA ALA A 288 -13.48 17.11 40.87
C ALA A 288 -14.73 16.61 40.11
N ILE A 289 -14.61 15.46 39.41
CA ILE A 289 -15.68 14.97 38.51
C ILE A 289 -16.67 14.09 39.26
N VAL A 290 -16.20 13.19 40.13
CA VAL A 290 -17.07 12.20 40.78
C VAL A 290 -17.46 12.62 42.18
N THR A 291 -16.48 12.97 43.02
CA THR A 291 -16.74 13.22 44.43
C THR A 291 -17.48 14.54 44.61
N ASP A 292 -17.03 15.61 43.98
CA ASP A 292 -17.64 16.94 44.11
C ASP A 292 -19.04 16.96 43.47
N GLU A 293 -19.21 16.35 42.30
CA GLU A 293 -20.54 16.28 41.67
C GLU A 293 -21.52 15.42 42.48
N ASN A 294 -21.10 14.27 43.01
CA ASN A 294 -21.94 13.46 43.86
C ASN A 294 -22.32 14.18 45.16
N ASN A 295 -21.38 14.92 45.77
CA ASN A 295 -21.65 15.73 46.94
C ASN A 295 -22.67 16.84 46.65
N LYS A 296 -22.55 17.48 45.49
CA LYS A 296 -23.51 18.49 45.04
C LYS A 296 -24.91 17.92 44.85
N ARG A 297 -25.04 16.79 44.17
CA ARG A 297 -26.32 16.09 43.97
C ARG A 297 -26.96 15.69 45.29
N LEU A 298 -26.18 15.23 46.29
CA LEU A 298 -26.65 14.91 47.62
C LEU A 298 -27.09 16.14 48.38
N GLN A 299 -26.40 17.29 48.25
CA GLN A 299 -26.84 18.54 48.85
C GLN A 299 -28.16 19.06 48.28
N GLU A 300 -28.28 19.05 46.94
CA GLU A 300 -29.52 19.45 46.26
C GLU A 300 -30.70 18.54 46.65
N ALA A 301 -30.46 17.24 46.81
CA ALA A 301 -31.49 16.31 47.25
C ALA A 301 -31.94 16.56 48.68
N ARG A 302 -31.01 16.91 49.61
CA ARG A 302 -31.36 17.25 51.00
C ARG A 302 -32.18 18.54 51.06
N GLU A 303 -31.85 19.54 50.22
CA GLU A 303 -32.61 20.81 50.13
C GLU A 303 -34.03 20.59 49.61
N LEU A 304 -34.23 19.58 48.73
CA LEU A 304 -35.50 19.18 48.13
C LEU A 304 -36.28 18.20 49.03
N GLY A 305 -35.69 17.74 50.15
CA GLY A 305 -36.32 16.75 51.05
C GLY A 305 -36.46 15.35 50.45
N MET A 306 -35.65 14.98 49.50
CA MET A 306 -35.60 13.63 48.89
C MET A 306 -34.77 12.66 49.75
N ASP A 307 -35.08 11.38 49.67
CA ASP A 307 -34.29 10.35 50.33
C ASP A 307 -32.95 10.17 49.64
N GLU A 308 -31.85 10.11 50.37
CA GLU A 308 -30.48 9.96 49.82
C GLU A 308 -30.32 8.63 49.00
N SER A 309 -31.15 7.63 49.26
CA SER A 309 -31.14 6.37 48.51
C SER A 309 -31.68 6.47 47.07
N ASP A 310 -32.49 7.49 46.80
CA ASP A 310 -33.14 7.67 45.50
C ASP A 310 -32.37 8.65 44.59
N VAL A 311 -31.26 9.22 45.06
CA VAL A 311 -30.43 10.16 44.29
C VAL A 311 -29.59 9.42 43.26
N PRO A 312 -29.71 9.74 41.97
CA PRO A 312 -28.91 9.13 40.90
C PRO A 312 -27.46 9.62 40.99
N LEU A 313 -26.61 8.86 41.66
CA LEU A 313 -25.18 9.15 41.82
C LEU A 313 -24.36 8.54 40.69
N ILE A 314 -23.20 9.17 40.43
CA ILE A 314 -22.18 8.62 39.54
C ILE A 314 -21.54 7.41 40.26
N ARG A 315 -21.74 6.21 39.70
CA ARG A 315 -21.07 4.99 40.14
C ARG A 315 -19.73 4.89 39.48
N TRP A 316 -18.74 4.33 40.16
CA TRP A 316 -17.39 4.24 39.65
C TRP A 316 -16.72 2.90 39.98
N GLU A 317 -15.82 2.50 39.11
CA GLU A 317 -15.01 1.31 39.23
C GLU A 317 -13.58 1.61 38.81
N TRP A 318 -12.62 1.27 39.65
CA TRP A 318 -11.20 1.39 39.31
C TRP A 318 -10.78 0.25 38.39
N PHE A 319 -9.98 0.54 37.36
CA PHE A 319 -9.43 -0.45 36.45
C PHE A 319 -8.11 0.03 35.81
N MET A 320 -7.32 -0.92 35.28
CA MET A 320 -6.15 -0.62 34.47
C MET A 320 -6.59 -0.43 33.02
N ASP A 321 -6.45 0.80 32.51
CA ASP A 321 -6.75 1.12 31.12
C ASP A 321 -5.51 1.01 30.26
N SER A 322 -5.62 0.42 29.07
CA SER A 322 -4.56 0.33 28.07
C SER A 322 -4.72 1.45 27.06
N TYR A 323 -3.66 2.18 26.81
CA TYR A 323 -3.64 3.29 25.85
C TYR A 323 -2.37 3.29 25.04
N TRP A 324 -2.41 3.91 23.85
CA TRP A 324 -1.23 4.07 23.02
C TRP A 324 -0.44 5.31 23.43
N TYR A 325 0.87 5.11 23.60
CA TYR A 325 1.83 6.17 23.94
C TYR A 325 2.94 6.18 22.90
N TYR A 326 3.36 7.36 22.45
CA TYR A 326 4.40 7.50 21.45
C TYR A 326 5.67 8.10 22.03
N TYR A 327 6.77 7.68 21.44
CA TYR A 327 8.11 8.18 21.74
C TYR A 327 8.82 8.50 20.44
N MET A 328 9.38 9.70 20.33
CA MET A 328 10.36 10.07 19.33
C MET A 328 11.74 10.03 19.97
N LEU A 329 12.56 9.06 19.59
CA LEU A 329 13.84 8.76 20.22
C LEU A 329 15.01 9.05 19.29
N THR A 330 16.13 9.49 19.88
CA THR A 330 17.41 9.45 19.19
C THR A 330 18.02 8.04 19.25
N PRO A 331 18.98 7.70 18.38
CA PRO A 331 19.72 6.44 18.48
C PRO A 331 20.51 6.26 19.80
N PHE A 332 20.67 7.35 20.54
CA PHE A 332 21.45 7.40 21.80
C PHE A 332 20.57 7.30 23.06
N GLY A 333 19.25 7.19 22.89
CA GLY A 333 18.30 7.04 23.99
C GLY A 333 17.81 8.38 24.57
N ASP A 334 18.00 9.49 23.87
CA ASP A 334 17.35 10.75 24.24
C ASP A 334 15.92 10.80 23.69
N ILE A 335 15.02 11.35 24.50
CA ILE A 335 13.63 11.61 24.09
C ILE A 335 13.58 12.99 23.43
N LEU A 336 13.12 13.04 22.19
CA LEU A 336 12.83 14.28 21.46
C LEU A 336 11.41 14.76 21.75
N GLU A 337 10.47 13.83 21.75
CA GLU A 337 9.05 14.07 22.02
C GLU A 337 8.41 12.80 22.55
N GLU A 338 7.47 12.93 23.46
CA GLU A 338 6.66 11.81 23.95
C GLU A 338 5.25 12.28 24.34
N GLY A 339 4.28 11.37 24.29
CA GLY A 339 2.92 11.68 24.70
C GLY A 339 1.92 10.55 24.51
N GLU A 340 0.71 10.74 25.03
CA GLU A 340 -0.42 9.88 24.69
C GLU A 340 -0.85 10.14 23.25
N THR A 341 -1.49 9.15 22.61
CA THR A 341 -1.99 9.32 21.25
C THR A 341 -2.88 10.55 21.11
N PRO A 342 -2.57 11.48 20.19
CA PRO A 342 -3.38 12.67 19.98
C PRO A 342 -4.67 12.39 19.19
N TYR A 343 -4.85 11.17 18.70
CA TYR A 343 -5.94 10.78 17.82
C TYR A 343 -7.17 10.29 18.59
N GLU A 344 -8.36 10.76 18.24
CA GLU A 344 -9.63 10.31 18.83
C GLU A 344 -9.93 8.81 18.57
N HIS A 345 -9.37 8.23 17.49
CA HIS A 345 -9.45 6.78 17.28
C HIS A 345 -8.61 5.96 18.28
N LYS A 346 -7.91 6.60 19.22
CA LYS A 346 -7.13 6.01 20.33
C LYS A 346 -6.18 4.89 19.93
N SER A 347 -5.59 5.00 18.75
CA SER A 347 -4.63 4.07 18.18
C SER A 347 -3.42 4.82 17.63
N HIS A 348 -2.43 4.09 17.13
CA HIS A 348 -1.30 4.66 16.40
C HIS A 348 -1.69 5.13 14.98
N PRO A 349 -0.91 6.01 14.32
CA PRO A 349 -1.23 6.56 12.99
C PRO A 349 -1.05 5.56 11.84
N TYR A 350 -0.45 4.41 12.09
CA TYR A 350 -0.14 3.44 11.05
C TYR A 350 -1.31 2.51 10.77
N VAL A 351 -1.46 2.16 9.50
CA VAL A 351 -2.28 1.06 9.02
C VAL A 351 -1.35 0.09 8.33
N PHE A 352 -1.37 -1.18 8.71
CA PHE A 352 -0.52 -2.19 8.13
C PHE A 352 -1.28 -3.51 7.93
N LYS A 353 -0.81 -4.30 6.97
CA LYS A 353 -1.35 -5.63 6.69
C LYS A 353 -0.24 -6.56 6.25
N ALA A 354 -0.28 -7.78 6.75
CA ALA A 354 0.57 -8.88 6.32
C ALA A 354 -0.28 -9.99 5.71
N TYR A 355 0.20 -10.64 4.65
CA TYR A 355 -0.52 -11.73 3.99
C TYR A 355 0.43 -12.68 3.26
N PRO A 356 0.24 -13.97 3.45
CA PRO A 356 -0.41 -14.55 4.62
C PRO A 356 0.44 -14.31 5.86
N PHE A 357 -0.20 -14.19 7.01
CA PHE A 357 0.47 -14.02 8.30
C PHE A 357 0.17 -15.27 9.14
N ILE A 358 1.17 -16.12 9.33
CA ILE A 358 1.04 -17.41 10.03
C ILE A 358 2.22 -17.53 11.00
N ASP A 359 1.91 -17.71 12.26
CA ASP A 359 2.89 -17.89 13.34
C ASP A 359 3.96 -16.78 13.42
N GLY A 360 3.62 -15.56 13.06
CA GLY A 360 4.54 -14.42 13.03
C GLY A 360 5.39 -14.32 11.75
N GLU A 361 5.24 -15.25 10.81
CA GLU A 361 5.96 -15.22 9.55
C GLU A 361 5.13 -14.58 8.43
N ILE A 362 5.80 -13.78 7.61
CA ILE A 362 5.23 -13.09 6.46
C ILE A 362 5.74 -13.77 5.19
N HIS A 363 4.82 -14.28 4.38
CA HIS A 363 5.14 -14.88 3.10
C HIS A 363 4.65 -13.97 1.98
N SER A 364 5.44 -13.77 0.94
CA SER A 364 5.02 -12.93 -0.17
C SER A 364 4.45 -13.75 -1.33
N PHE A 365 3.61 -13.12 -2.12
CA PHE A 365 3.10 -13.72 -3.35
C PHE A 365 4.24 -14.06 -4.33
N VAL A 366 5.25 -13.19 -4.42
CA VAL A 366 6.43 -13.38 -5.27
C VAL A 366 7.29 -14.55 -4.78
N SER A 367 7.44 -14.73 -3.46
CA SER A 367 8.31 -15.79 -2.91
C SER A 367 7.92 -17.19 -3.38
N ASN A 368 6.62 -17.42 -3.61
CA ASN A 368 6.09 -18.73 -4.02
C ASN A 368 6.57 -19.17 -5.41
N VAL A 369 6.99 -18.26 -6.27
CA VAL A 369 7.37 -18.54 -7.67
C VAL A 369 8.85 -18.28 -7.98
N ILE A 370 9.64 -17.89 -6.98
CA ILE A 370 11.08 -17.61 -7.17
C ILE A 370 11.83 -18.85 -7.67
N ASP A 371 11.56 -20.02 -7.11
CA ASP A 371 12.26 -21.23 -7.49
C ASP A 371 11.95 -21.65 -8.92
N GLN A 372 10.70 -21.50 -9.38
CA GLN A 372 10.30 -21.74 -10.76
C GLN A 372 10.96 -20.73 -11.72
N GLN A 373 11.04 -19.48 -11.32
CA GLN A 373 11.74 -18.43 -12.08
C GLN A 373 13.23 -18.78 -12.23
N ARG A 374 13.85 -19.16 -11.14
CA ARG A 374 15.26 -19.52 -11.09
C ARG A 374 15.57 -20.73 -11.95
N TYR A 375 14.74 -21.76 -11.85
CA TYR A 375 14.88 -22.96 -12.67
C TYR A 375 14.65 -22.67 -14.16
N THR A 376 13.66 -21.87 -14.50
CA THR A 376 13.41 -21.40 -15.88
C THR A 376 14.63 -20.68 -16.46
N ASN A 377 15.22 -19.77 -15.72
CA ASN A 377 16.42 -19.03 -16.15
C ASN A 377 17.62 -19.97 -16.38
N ARG A 378 17.79 -20.97 -15.51
CA ARG A 378 18.84 -22.00 -15.68
C ARG A 378 18.61 -22.85 -16.91
N LEU A 379 17.38 -23.28 -17.17
CA LEU A 379 17.03 -24.05 -18.36
C LEU A 379 17.30 -23.24 -19.64
N ILE A 380 16.94 -21.96 -19.69
CA ILE A 380 17.20 -21.10 -20.84
C ILE A 380 18.70 -20.91 -21.07
N THR A 381 19.47 -20.68 -20.00
CA THR A 381 20.92 -20.56 -20.08
C THR A 381 21.59 -21.86 -20.54
N MET A 382 21.12 -23.02 -20.05
CA MET A 382 21.60 -24.33 -20.46
C MET A 382 21.21 -24.63 -21.92
N TYR A 383 20.00 -24.27 -22.34
CA TYR A 383 19.55 -24.45 -23.71
C TYR A 383 20.42 -23.64 -24.69
N ASP A 384 20.72 -22.38 -24.38
CA ASP A 384 21.61 -21.53 -25.18
C ASP A 384 23.03 -22.14 -25.27
N TRP A 385 23.55 -22.66 -24.14
CA TRP A 385 24.85 -23.31 -24.12
C TRP A 385 24.87 -24.56 -25.00
N ILE A 386 23.85 -25.44 -24.90
CA ILE A 386 23.74 -26.67 -25.72
C ILE A 386 23.60 -26.29 -27.18
N MET A 387 22.79 -25.31 -27.53
CA MET A 387 22.66 -24.84 -28.91
C MET A 387 23.98 -24.36 -29.49
N ARG A 388 24.77 -23.59 -28.72
CA ARG A 388 26.11 -23.16 -29.14
C ARG A 388 27.11 -24.29 -29.24
N ALA A 389 27.07 -25.21 -28.30
CA ALA A 389 27.94 -26.40 -28.31
C ALA A 389 27.58 -27.38 -29.45
N SER A 390 26.28 -27.59 -29.74
CA SER A 390 25.84 -28.46 -30.80
C SER A 390 26.07 -27.89 -32.21
N ALA A 391 26.05 -26.56 -32.33
CA ALA A 391 26.25 -25.91 -33.63
C ALA A 391 27.65 -26.15 -34.22
N LYS A 392 28.68 -26.32 -33.38
CA LYS A 392 30.07 -26.50 -33.83
C LYS A 392 30.65 -27.88 -33.50
N GLY A 393 30.11 -28.58 -32.51
CA GLY A 393 30.67 -29.87 -32.04
C GLY A 393 32.08 -29.70 -31.43
N VAL A 394 32.81 -30.80 -31.38
CA VAL A 394 34.20 -30.83 -30.93
C VAL A 394 35.12 -31.05 -32.13
N LEU A 395 36.12 -30.18 -32.28
CA LEU A 395 37.16 -30.32 -33.30
C LEU A 395 38.32 -31.14 -32.72
N LEU A 396 38.57 -32.30 -33.25
CA LEU A 396 39.81 -33.05 -33.01
C LEU A 396 40.84 -32.57 -34.03
N PHE A 397 41.82 -31.80 -33.53
CA PHE A 397 42.86 -31.23 -34.40
C PHE A 397 44.22 -31.82 -34.00
N PRO A 398 44.81 -32.67 -34.82
CA PRO A 398 46.14 -33.26 -34.55
C PRO A 398 47.23 -32.19 -34.61
N GLU A 399 48.16 -32.21 -33.67
CA GLU A 399 49.25 -31.27 -33.57
C GLU A 399 50.12 -31.21 -34.86
N ASP A 400 50.33 -32.34 -35.51
CA ASP A 400 51.05 -32.45 -36.80
C ASP A 400 50.41 -31.66 -37.94
N CYS A 401 49.13 -31.38 -37.85
CA CYS A 401 48.36 -30.59 -38.83
C CYS A 401 48.48 -29.09 -38.65
N LEU A 402 49.18 -28.62 -37.62
CA LEU A 402 49.34 -27.20 -37.29
C LEU A 402 50.24 -26.49 -38.32
N PRO A 403 49.78 -25.43 -38.98
CA PRO A 403 50.58 -24.61 -39.89
C PRO A 403 51.76 -23.96 -39.19
N LYS A 404 52.86 -23.73 -39.92
CA LYS A 404 53.99 -22.97 -39.39
C LYS A 404 53.56 -21.54 -39.08
N GLY A 405 53.71 -21.08 -37.82
CA GLY A 405 53.41 -19.73 -37.36
C GLY A 405 52.01 -19.56 -36.79
N MET A 406 51.20 -20.62 -36.66
CA MET A 406 49.96 -20.60 -35.93
C MET A 406 50.09 -21.40 -34.62
N SER A 407 49.49 -20.90 -33.56
CA SER A 407 49.36 -21.62 -32.26
C SER A 407 48.06 -22.43 -32.25
N MET A 408 47.94 -23.35 -31.28
CA MET A 408 46.64 -24.02 -31.04
C MET A 408 45.54 -23.06 -30.61
N ASP A 409 45.92 -21.98 -29.95
CA ASP A 409 44.99 -20.90 -29.55
C ASP A 409 44.43 -20.18 -30.78
N ASP A 410 45.28 -19.90 -31.78
CA ASP A 410 44.85 -19.30 -33.05
C ASP A 410 43.87 -20.22 -33.83
N VAL A 411 44.09 -21.55 -33.78
CA VAL A 411 43.17 -22.54 -34.35
C VAL A 411 41.85 -22.54 -33.59
N ALA A 412 41.90 -22.47 -32.26
CA ALA A 412 40.71 -22.41 -31.43
C ALA A 412 39.91 -21.12 -31.67
N ASP A 413 40.58 -19.99 -31.79
CA ASP A 413 39.98 -18.69 -32.10
C ASP A 413 39.34 -18.68 -33.49
N GLU A 414 40.03 -19.24 -34.50
CA GLU A 414 39.49 -19.32 -35.85
C GLU A 414 38.31 -20.32 -35.92
N TRP A 415 38.37 -21.44 -35.18
CA TRP A 415 37.24 -22.33 -34.99
C TRP A 415 36.07 -21.64 -34.28
N ALA A 416 36.36 -20.76 -33.36
CA ALA A 416 35.35 -19.99 -32.64
C ALA A 416 34.60 -19.00 -33.55
N ARG A 417 35.17 -18.47 -34.61
CA ARG A 417 34.55 -17.54 -35.55
C ARG A 417 33.43 -18.18 -36.36
N PHE A 418 32.40 -17.42 -36.72
CA PHE A 418 31.23 -17.92 -37.43
C PHE A 418 31.58 -18.48 -38.83
N ASN A 419 32.50 -17.85 -39.56
CA ASN A 419 32.98 -18.27 -40.87
C ASN A 419 34.51 -18.46 -40.88
N GLY A 420 35.06 -19.02 -39.80
CA GLY A 420 36.49 -19.22 -39.66
C GLY A 420 37.03 -20.23 -40.68
N ILE A 421 38.17 -19.92 -41.28
CA ILE A 421 38.86 -20.77 -42.23
C ILE A 421 40.15 -21.24 -41.56
N ILE A 422 40.24 -22.52 -41.24
CA ILE A 422 41.44 -23.12 -40.66
C ILE A 422 42.26 -23.72 -41.79
N MET A 423 43.43 -23.15 -42.04
CA MET A 423 44.41 -23.78 -42.91
C MET A 423 45.08 -24.93 -42.18
N ILE A 424 45.28 -26.05 -42.85
CA ILE A 424 45.96 -27.20 -42.28
C ILE A 424 47.24 -27.49 -43.05
N ARG A 425 48.26 -27.98 -42.35
CA ARG A 425 49.45 -28.54 -42.96
C ARG A 425 49.18 -29.97 -43.42
N THR A 426 49.76 -30.40 -44.50
CA THR A 426 49.68 -31.82 -44.95
C THR A 426 50.19 -32.74 -43.83
N PRO A 427 49.38 -33.65 -43.30
CA PRO A 427 49.78 -34.51 -42.22
C PRO A 427 50.84 -35.52 -42.65
N LYS A 428 51.65 -35.99 -41.69
CA LYS A 428 52.56 -37.08 -41.94
C LYS A 428 51.80 -38.38 -42.20
N ALA A 429 52.41 -39.32 -42.91
CA ALA A 429 51.79 -40.62 -43.16
C ALA A 429 51.42 -41.33 -41.84
N GLY A 430 50.13 -41.61 -41.65
CA GLY A 430 49.62 -42.25 -40.45
C GLY A 430 48.90 -41.31 -39.47
N THR A 431 48.99 -39.96 -39.64
CA THR A 431 48.26 -39.00 -38.81
C THR A 431 46.85 -38.80 -39.35
N PRO A 432 45.80 -38.94 -38.55
CA PRO A 432 44.44 -38.67 -39.00
C PRO A 432 44.25 -37.18 -39.37
N LEU A 433 43.38 -36.91 -40.31
CA LEU A 433 42.95 -35.55 -40.64
C LEU A 433 42.11 -34.97 -39.49
N PRO A 434 42.10 -33.65 -39.33
CA PRO A 434 41.19 -33.00 -38.39
C PRO A 434 39.77 -33.48 -38.61
N GLN A 435 39.11 -33.85 -37.52
CA GLN A 435 37.76 -34.40 -37.56
C GLN A 435 36.86 -33.58 -36.63
N GLN A 436 35.70 -33.23 -37.16
CA GLN A 436 34.64 -32.67 -36.36
C GLN A 436 33.73 -33.78 -35.81
N ILE A 437 33.63 -33.87 -34.51
CA ILE A 437 32.65 -34.72 -33.85
C ILE A 437 31.42 -33.89 -33.63
N ALA A 438 30.37 -34.12 -34.39
CA ALA A 438 29.08 -33.50 -34.18
C ALA A 438 28.46 -34.04 -32.89
N ASN A 439 28.10 -33.13 -31.98
CA ASN A 439 27.41 -33.49 -30.77
C ASN A 439 25.90 -33.46 -31.06
N ASN A 440 25.31 -34.66 -31.30
CA ASN A 440 23.87 -34.80 -31.59
C ASN A 440 22.99 -34.62 -30.32
N CYS A 441 23.30 -33.65 -29.49
CA CYS A 441 22.52 -33.34 -28.27
C CYS A 441 21.19 -32.61 -28.53
N THR A 442 20.65 -32.69 -29.76
CA THR A 442 19.47 -31.93 -30.18
C THR A 442 18.12 -32.42 -29.61
N GLN A 443 18.09 -33.51 -28.84
CA GLN A 443 16.83 -34.04 -28.30
C GLN A 443 16.87 -34.30 -26.79
N ILE A 444 17.27 -33.30 -26.00
CA ILE A 444 17.32 -33.49 -24.55
C ILE A 444 15.98 -33.09 -23.86
N GLY A 445 14.88 -32.91 -24.58
CA GLY A 445 13.59 -32.58 -23.96
C GLY A 445 13.56 -31.28 -23.16
N ILE A 446 14.58 -30.39 -23.33
CA ILE A 446 14.69 -29.13 -22.57
C ILE A 446 13.53 -28.18 -22.89
N SER A 447 13.08 -28.17 -24.14
CA SER A 447 11.91 -27.38 -24.56
C SER A 447 10.63 -27.86 -23.87
N GLU A 448 10.48 -29.16 -23.67
CA GLU A 448 9.34 -29.75 -22.95
C GLU A 448 9.41 -29.41 -21.46
N LEU A 449 10.61 -29.51 -20.85
CA LEU A 449 10.84 -29.10 -19.46
C LEU A 449 10.57 -27.58 -19.27
N LEU A 450 10.99 -26.74 -20.21
CA LEU A 450 10.73 -25.31 -20.17
C LEU A 450 9.23 -25.01 -20.24
N ASN A 451 8.50 -25.66 -21.14
CA ASN A 451 7.05 -25.51 -21.25
C ASN A 451 6.33 -25.99 -19.98
N MET A 452 6.79 -27.09 -19.39
CA MET A 452 6.27 -27.62 -18.14
C MET A 452 6.52 -26.63 -16.99
N GLN A 453 7.69 -26.01 -16.91
CA GLN A 453 8.00 -24.98 -15.89
C GLN A 453 7.16 -23.72 -16.06
N LEU A 454 6.92 -23.28 -17.29
CA LEU A 454 6.02 -22.15 -17.56
C LEU A 454 4.59 -22.45 -17.10
N LYS A 455 4.13 -23.69 -17.29
CA LYS A 455 2.83 -24.14 -16.81
C LYS A 455 2.79 -24.19 -15.28
N PHE A 456 3.80 -24.75 -14.62
CA PHE A 456 3.90 -24.75 -13.16
C PHE A 456 3.91 -23.34 -12.59
N PHE A 457 4.59 -22.41 -13.26
CA PHE A 457 4.58 -21.01 -12.85
C PHE A 457 3.16 -20.41 -12.90
N GLU A 458 2.39 -20.69 -13.95
CA GLU A 458 0.99 -20.27 -14.06
C GLU A 458 0.10 -20.97 -13.01
N ASP A 459 0.28 -22.27 -12.79
CA ASP A 459 -0.51 -23.05 -11.83
C ASP A 459 -0.25 -22.63 -10.38
N ILE A 460 1.01 -22.39 -9.98
CA ILE A 460 1.38 -21.97 -8.63
C ILE A 460 0.94 -20.53 -8.35
N SER A 461 1.11 -19.63 -9.32
CA SER A 461 0.73 -18.23 -9.17
C SER A 461 -0.78 -18.00 -9.24
N GLY A 462 -1.55 -18.92 -9.78
CA GLY A 462 -2.96 -18.73 -10.13
C GLY A 462 -3.20 -17.72 -11.26
N VAL A 463 -2.14 -17.15 -11.84
CA VAL A 463 -2.21 -16.13 -12.91
C VAL A 463 -2.06 -16.80 -14.26
N ASN A 464 -3.17 -17.24 -14.84
CA ASN A 464 -3.18 -17.91 -16.14
C ASN A 464 -3.03 -16.94 -17.33
N GLY A 465 -2.91 -17.52 -18.53
CA GLY A 465 -2.77 -16.74 -19.77
C GLY A 465 -3.92 -15.76 -20.05
N ALA A 466 -5.15 -16.09 -19.65
CA ALA A 466 -6.31 -15.22 -19.83
C ALA A 466 -6.18 -13.93 -19.01
N LEU A 467 -5.75 -14.00 -17.74
CA LEU A 467 -5.47 -12.83 -16.90
C LEU A 467 -4.27 -12.01 -17.40
N GLN A 468 -3.34 -12.65 -18.11
CA GLN A 468 -2.18 -11.98 -18.71
C GLN A 468 -2.51 -11.32 -20.06
N GLY A 469 -3.75 -11.38 -20.53
CA GLY A 469 -4.16 -10.85 -21.83
C GLY A 469 -3.62 -11.65 -23.02
N LYS A 470 -3.23 -12.92 -22.83
CA LYS A 470 -2.84 -13.78 -23.96
C LYS A 470 -4.10 -14.14 -24.75
N PRO A 471 -4.08 -14.04 -26.10
CA PRO A 471 -5.22 -14.46 -26.91
C PRO A 471 -5.51 -15.96 -26.67
N GLY A 472 -6.78 -16.30 -26.62
CA GLY A 472 -7.21 -17.70 -26.62
C GLY A 472 -6.75 -18.43 -27.89
N TYR A 473 -6.71 -19.75 -27.85
CA TYR A 473 -6.43 -20.54 -29.06
C TYR A 473 -7.56 -20.41 -30.09
N SER A 474 -7.20 -20.58 -31.35
CA SER A 474 -8.17 -20.50 -32.45
C SER A 474 -9.34 -21.49 -32.23
N GLY A 475 -10.58 -20.96 -32.17
CA GLY A 475 -11.81 -21.72 -31.89
C GLY A 475 -12.29 -21.69 -30.43
N MET A 476 -11.61 -20.97 -29.52
CA MET A 476 -12.10 -20.76 -28.16
C MET A 476 -13.29 -19.77 -28.19
N SER A 477 -14.41 -20.14 -27.53
CA SER A 477 -15.54 -19.22 -27.39
C SER A 477 -15.20 -18.09 -26.42
N ALA A 478 -15.73 -16.88 -26.67
CA ALA A 478 -15.58 -15.74 -25.78
C ALA A 478 -16.09 -16.04 -24.35
N SER A 479 -17.15 -16.83 -24.23
CA SER A 479 -17.71 -17.26 -22.96
C SER A 479 -16.74 -18.13 -22.16
N LEU A 480 -16.06 -19.10 -22.81
CA LEU A 480 -15.05 -19.95 -22.15
C LEU A 480 -13.83 -19.15 -21.71
N TYR A 481 -13.38 -18.20 -22.54
CA TYR A 481 -12.28 -17.30 -22.19
C TYR A 481 -12.61 -16.43 -20.96
N ASN A 482 -13.81 -15.84 -20.94
CA ASN A 482 -14.28 -15.06 -19.79
C ASN A 482 -14.42 -15.91 -18.54
N GLN A 483 -14.90 -17.15 -18.66
CA GLN A 483 -15.00 -18.06 -17.52
C GLN A 483 -13.62 -18.46 -16.98
N GLN A 484 -12.63 -18.66 -17.84
CA GLN A 484 -11.24 -18.90 -17.40
C GLN A 484 -10.63 -17.70 -16.69
N ALA A 485 -10.92 -16.47 -17.16
CA ALA A 485 -10.47 -15.26 -16.52
C ALA A 485 -11.15 -15.08 -15.14
N GLN A 486 -12.46 -15.35 -15.03
CA GLN A 486 -13.19 -15.31 -13.77
C GLN A 486 -12.68 -16.35 -12.76
N ASN A 487 -12.46 -17.59 -13.18
CA ASN A 487 -11.95 -18.63 -12.31
C ASN A 487 -10.55 -18.29 -11.77
N ALA A 488 -9.71 -17.71 -12.61
CA ALA A 488 -8.37 -17.30 -12.19
C ALA A 488 -8.41 -16.06 -11.27
N SER A 489 -9.33 -15.11 -11.47
CA SER A 489 -9.50 -13.99 -10.52
C SER A 489 -10.03 -14.48 -9.17
N THR A 490 -10.83 -15.55 -9.14
CA THR A 490 -11.30 -16.16 -7.90
C THR A 490 -10.15 -16.71 -7.03
N SER A 491 -9.09 -17.25 -7.65
CA SER A 491 -7.90 -17.72 -6.91
C SER A 491 -7.13 -16.59 -6.21
N LEU A 492 -7.29 -15.34 -6.67
CA LEU A 492 -6.66 -14.15 -6.09
C LEU A 492 -7.58 -13.39 -5.15
N LEU A 493 -8.83 -13.85 -4.95
CA LEU A 493 -9.85 -13.11 -4.22
C LEU A 493 -9.43 -12.84 -2.77
N ASP A 494 -8.90 -13.84 -2.08
CA ASP A 494 -8.47 -13.71 -0.69
C ASP A 494 -7.36 -12.65 -0.51
N LEU A 495 -6.40 -12.62 -1.42
CA LEU A 495 -5.35 -11.60 -1.46
C LEU A 495 -5.92 -10.19 -1.71
N LEU A 496 -6.85 -10.06 -2.66
CA LEU A 496 -7.51 -8.80 -3.00
C LEU A 496 -8.43 -8.31 -1.87
N ASP A 497 -9.13 -9.20 -1.20
CA ASP A 497 -10.00 -8.88 -0.07
C ASP A 497 -9.19 -8.48 1.17
N THR A 498 -8.04 -9.13 1.41
CA THR A 498 -7.11 -8.71 2.45
C THR A 498 -6.59 -7.30 2.21
N PHE A 499 -6.23 -6.98 0.96
CA PHE A 499 -5.82 -5.62 0.60
C PHE A 499 -6.98 -4.61 0.69
N SER A 500 -8.20 -5.02 0.31
CA SER A 500 -9.41 -4.19 0.48
C SER A 500 -9.68 -3.89 1.96
N SER A 501 -9.46 -4.86 2.86
CA SER A 501 -9.53 -4.65 4.31
C SER A 501 -8.50 -3.62 4.79
N PHE A 502 -7.29 -3.62 4.25
CA PHE A 502 -6.27 -2.60 4.52
C PHE A 502 -6.73 -1.20 4.10
N VAL A 503 -7.30 -1.04 2.91
CA VAL A 503 -7.85 0.24 2.42
C VAL A 503 -9.01 0.71 3.31
N LYS A 504 -9.89 -0.20 3.73
CA LYS A 504 -11.01 0.10 4.63
C LYS A 504 -10.54 0.62 5.98
N GLU A 505 -9.54 -0.03 6.58
CA GLU A 505 -8.97 0.39 7.86
C GLU A 505 -8.29 1.76 7.76
N GLY A 506 -7.60 2.02 6.63
CA GLY A 506 -7.03 3.33 6.33
C GLY A 506 -8.09 4.42 6.23
N ALA A 507 -9.17 4.16 5.51
CA ALA A 507 -10.30 5.08 5.37
C ALA A 507 -11.00 5.35 6.71
N TYR A 508 -11.10 4.36 7.59
CA TYR A 508 -11.63 4.55 8.95
C TYR A 508 -10.81 5.57 9.75
N LYS A 509 -9.48 5.44 9.72
CA LYS A 509 -8.60 6.42 10.40
C LYS A 509 -8.69 7.80 9.75
N ASP A 510 -8.80 7.88 8.42
CA ASP A 510 -9.00 9.16 7.72
C ASP A 510 -10.31 9.82 8.15
N VAL A 511 -11.43 9.09 8.23
CA VAL A 511 -12.73 9.61 8.69
C VAL A 511 -12.63 10.14 10.12
N LYS A 512 -12.01 9.38 11.03
CA LYS A 512 -11.83 9.82 12.42
C LYS A 512 -10.94 11.06 12.53
N ASN A 513 -9.87 11.12 11.76
CA ASN A 513 -9.00 12.31 11.70
C ASN A 513 -9.74 13.53 11.12
N ILE A 514 -10.58 13.33 10.10
CA ILE A 514 -11.40 14.39 9.53
C ILE A 514 -12.41 14.90 10.58
N GLN A 515 -13.10 14.01 11.30
CA GLN A 515 -14.03 14.38 12.36
C GLN A 515 -13.35 15.18 13.48
N GLN A 516 -12.12 14.80 13.85
CA GLN A 516 -11.37 15.44 14.93
C GLN A 516 -10.79 16.80 14.54
N PHE A 517 -10.17 16.90 13.37
CA PHE A 517 -9.29 18.04 13.04
C PHE A 517 -9.92 19.08 12.09
N TYR A 518 -11.07 18.77 11.46
CA TYR A 518 -11.73 19.76 10.62
C TYR A 518 -12.69 20.61 11.47
N ASP A 519 -12.15 21.63 12.13
CA ASP A 519 -12.88 22.48 13.09
C ASP A 519 -13.76 23.56 12.43
N THR A 520 -13.49 23.89 11.19
CA THR A 520 -14.19 24.97 10.47
C THR A 520 -15.07 24.42 9.37
N PRO A 521 -16.25 25.02 9.14
CA PRO A 521 -17.09 24.67 7.99
C PRO A 521 -16.28 24.80 6.69
N ARG A 522 -16.33 23.77 5.85
CA ARG A 522 -15.62 23.71 4.57
C ARG A 522 -16.60 23.35 3.46
N VAL A 523 -16.36 23.90 2.30
CA VAL A 523 -17.12 23.57 1.09
C VAL A 523 -16.26 22.64 0.24
N PHE A 524 -16.77 21.46 -0.02
CA PHE A 524 -16.11 20.47 -0.86
C PHE A 524 -16.81 20.39 -2.22
N ASN A 525 -16.00 20.39 -3.26
CA ASN A 525 -16.47 20.18 -4.62
C ASN A 525 -15.66 19.05 -5.24
N ILE A 526 -16.32 17.97 -5.59
CA ILE A 526 -15.69 16.89 -6.35
C ILE A 526 -15.61 17.35 -7.80
N ALA A 527 -14.40 17.46 -8.33
CA ALA A 527 -14.17 17.72 -9.74
C ALA A 527 -14.65 16.52 -10.57
N GLY A 528 -15.78 16.67 -11.27
CA GLY A 528 -16.37 15.62 -12.09
C GLY A 528 -17.67 16.09 -12.72
N LYS A 529 -18.33 15.21 -13.50
CA LYS A 529 -19.54 15.52 -14.30
C LYS A 529 -20.73 16.06 -13.50
N ASN A 530 -20.82 15.73 -12.22
CA ASN A 530 -21.83 16.27 -11.30
C ASN A 530 -21.10 16.96 -10.17
N SER A 531 -20.77 18.25 -10.31
CA SER A 531 -20.17 19.06 -9.26
C SER A 531 -21.14 19.18 -8.07
N THR A 532 -21.15 18.17 -7.21
CA THR A 532 -21.93 18.21 -5.98
C THR A 532 -21.17 19.06 -4.99
N ILE A 533 -21.64 20.26 -4.75
CA ILE A 533 -21.12 21.12 -3.70
C ILE A 533 -21.71 20.64 -2.38
N VAL A 534 -20.84 20.17 -1.50
CA VAL A 534 -21.24 19.68 -0.18
C VAL A 534 -20.64 20.61 0.89
N GLU A 535 -21.47 21.09 1.76
CA GLU A 535 -21.07 21.87 2.91
C GLU A 535 -20.85 20.93 4.11
N TYR A 536 -19.62 20.92 4.62
CA TYR A 536 -19.23 20.17 5.82
C TYR A 536 -19.40 21.06 7.04
N ASP A 537 -20.28 20.68 7.97
CA ASP A 537 -20.51 21.34 9.24
C ASP A 537 -19.95 20.46 10.38
N PRO A 538 -18.79 20.83 10.99
CA PRO A 538 -18.15 20.02 12.03
C PRO A 538 -19.06 19.72 13.21
N LYS A 539 -19.91 20.68 13.62
CA LYS A 539 -20.77 20.55 14.79
C LYS A 539 -21.83 19.45 14.66
N LYS A 540 -22.22 19.14 13.42
CA LYS A 540 -23.25 18.12 13.13
C LYS A 540 -22.68 16.74 12.86
N ILE A 541 -21.40 16.66 12.46
CA ILE A 541 -20.79 15.45 11.95
C ILE A 541 -19.82 14.83 12.97
N ARG A 542 -19.34 15.62 13.94
CA ARG A 542 -18.31 15.20 14.88
C ARG A 542 -18.68 13.95 15.68
N ASP A 543 -19.91 13.87 16.18
CA ASP A 543 -20.36 12.79 17.07
C ASP A 543 -21.06 11.64 16.32
N VAL A 544 -21.18 11.74 14.99
CA VAL A 544 -21.83 10.73 14.16
C VAL A 544 -20.94 9.49 14.03
N GLU A 545 -21.51 8.31 14.30
CA GLU A 545 -20.83 7.04 14.06
C GLU A 545 -21.02 6.58 12.62
N PHE A 546 -19.91 6.41 11.91
CA PHE A 546 -19.91 5.92 10.53
C PHE A 546 -19.43 4.47 10.44
N ASP A 547 -20.17 3.68 9.69
CA ASP A 547 -19.72 2.39 9.18
C ASP A 547 -19.17 2.58 7.76
N LEU A 548 -18.03 1.94 7.51
CA LEU A 548 -17.39 1.98 6.20
C LEU A 548 -17.71 0.70 5.43
N SER A 549 -18.19 0.86 4.23
CA SER A 549 -18.30 -0.21 3.24
C SER A 549 -17.37 0.07 2.07
N ILE A 550 -16.94 -0.99 1.39
CA ILE A 550 -16.16 -0.87 0.17
C ILE A 550 -17.08 -1.21 -0.98
N VAL A 551 -17.26 -0.26 -1.87
CA VAL A 551 -18.11 -0.38 -3.06
C VAL A 551 -17.22 -0.34 -4.30
N GLU A 552 -17.62 -1.02 -5.37
CA GLU A 552 -16.92 -0.90 -6.65
C GLU A 552 -16.93 0.57 -7.11
N SER A 553 -15.75 1.07 -7.47
CA SER A 553 -15.62 2.44 -7.92
C SER A 553 -16.37 2.63 -9.25
N THR A 554 -17.24 3.63 -9.28
CA THR A 554 -17.93 4.05 -10.52
C THR A 554 -16.94 4.61 -11.56
N ALA A 555 -15.72 4.93 -11.14
CA ALA A 555 -14.67 5.43 -12.01
C ALA A 555 -13.97 4.36 -12.85
N THR A 556 -14.22 3.06 -12.60
CA THR A 556 -13.56 1.99 -13.35
C THR A 556 -14.07 1.89 -14.79
N PRO A 557 -13.19 1.69 -15.80
CA PRO A 557 -13.62 1.54 -17.18
C PRO A 557 -14.64 0.40 -17.39
N ALA A 558 -14.49 -0.69 -16.62
CA ALA A 558 -15.40 -1.83 -16.68
C ALA A 558 -16.83 -1.47 -16.19
N TYR A 559 -16.91 -0.75 -15.06
CA TYR A 559 -18.19 -0.29 -14.51
C TYR A 559 -18.87 0.70 -15.46
N ARG A 560 -18.10 1.66 -16.01
CA ARG A 560 -18.63 2.64 -16.98
C ARG A 560 -19.17 1.97 -18.23
N ALA A 561 -18.44 0.99 -18.78
CA ALA A 561 -18.90 0.24 -19.94
C ALA A 561 -20.22 -0.51 -19.64
N LEU A 562 -20.27 -1.23 -18.52
CA LEU A 562 -21.46 -1.98 -18.10
C LEU A 562 -22.66 -1.06 -17.85
N THR A 563 -22.44 0.07 -17.18
CA THR A 563 -23.48 1.07 -16.89
C THR A 563 -23.98 1.69 -18.18
N ASN A 564 -23.09 2.07 -19.09
CA ASN A 564 -23.48 2.62 -20.38
C ASN A 564 -24.26 1.60 -21.21
N ASP A 565 -23.85 0.33 -21.23
CA ASP A 565 -24.59 -0.74 -21.94
C ASP A 565 -25.98 -0.95 -21.33
N MET A 566 -26.07 -0.95 -20.00
CA MET A 566 -27.35 -1.07 -19.30
C MET A 566 -28.27 0.13 -19.58
N LEU A 567 -27.75 1.35 -19.53
CA LEU A 567 -28.49 2.57 -19.82
C LEU A 567 -28.96 2.62 -21.29
N MET A 568 -28.10 2.17 -22.22
CA MET A 568 -28.48 2.06 -23.63
C MET A 568 -29.63 1.06 -23.83
N GLN A 569 -29.61 -0.11 -23.18
CA GLN A 569 -30.68 -1.09 -23.22
C GLN A 569 -32.00 -0.56 -22.62
N LEU A 570 -31.93 0.21 -21.54
CA LEU A 570 -33.08 0.85 -20.93
C LEU A 570 -33.67 1.95 -21.84
N TRP A 571 -32.81 2.71 -22.51
CA TRP A 571 -33.21 3.71 -23.47
C TRP A 571 -33.83 3.08 -24.73
N GLU A 572 -33.26 2.02 -25.29
CA GLU A 572 -33.83 1.26 -26.42
C GLU A 572 -35.24 0.72 -26.12
N LYS A 573 -35.50 0.35 -24.86
CA LYS A 573 -36.79 -0.10 -24.37
C LYS A 573 -37.75 1.06 -23.99
N ASN A 574 -37.34 2.31 -24.21
CA ASN A 574 -38.09 3.52 -23.81
C ASN A 574 -38.39 3.59 -22.30
N ALA A 575 -37.60 2.95 -21.46
CA ALA A 575 -37.74 2.98 -20.00
C ALA A 575 -37.13 4.25 -19.37
N ILE A 576 -36.19 4.89 -20.07
CA ILE A 576 -35.55 6.14 -19.64
C ILE A 576 -35.51 7.14 -20.80
N SER A 577 -35.50 8.44 -20.46
CA SER A 577 -35.38 9.52 -21.45
C SER A 577 -33.92 9.72 -21.89
N VAL A 578 -33.71 10.41 -23.02
CA VAL A 578 -32.38 10.79 -23.50
C VAL A 578 -31.68 11.69 -22.49
N GLU A 579 -32.40 12.55 -21.79
CA GLU A 579 -31.87 13.41 -20.72
C GLU A 579 -31.32 12.56 -19.58
N GLN A 580 -32.06 11.56 -19.10
CA GLN A 580 -31.64 10.63 -18.07
C GLN A 580 -30.48 9.74 -18.52
N LEU A 581 -30.48 9.31 -19.79
CA LEU A 581 -29.37 8.56 -20.36
C LEU A 581 -28.05 9.37 -20.34
N LEU A 582 -28.12 10.65 -20.75
CA LEU A 582 -26.94 11.52 -20.77
C LEU A 582 -26.53 11.99 -19.37
N GLU A 583 -27.47 12.14 -18.43
CA GLU A 583 -27.20 12.56 -17.06
C GLU A 583 -26.50 11.46 -16.25
N HIS A 584 -26.89 10.21 -16.44
CA HIS A 584 -26.35 9.07 -15.70
C HIS A 584 -25.26 8.27 -16.45
N GLY A 585 -25.17 8.43 -17.77
CA GLY A 585 -24.20 7.76 -18.62
C GLY A 585 -22.86 8.51 -18.74
N ASP A 586 -21.78 7.78 -18.88
CA ASP A 586 -20.44 8.34 -19.13
C ASP A 586 -20.13 8.36 -20.63
N PHE A 587 -20.84 9.24 -21.35
CA PHE A 587 -20.65 9.41 -22.79
C PHE A 587 -19.79 10.64 -23.10
N PRO A 588 -18.95 10.57 -24.15
CA PRO A 588 -18.24 11.77 -24.63
C PRO A 588 -19.25 12.88 -24.98
N PHE A 589 -18.96 14.10 -24.56
CA PHE A 589 -19.79 15.28 -24.81
C PHE A 589 -21.21 15.26 -24.20
N ALA A 590 -21.47 14.38 -23.20
CA ALA A 590 -22.78 14.27 -22.56
C ALA A 590 -23.25 15.59 -21.95
N ASP A 591 -22.36 16.32 -21.29
CA ASP A 591 -22.67 17.61 -20.63
C ASP A 591 -23.05 18.71 -21.66
N GLU A 592 -22.34 18.76 -22.79
CA GLU A 592 -22.62 19.71 -23.86
C GLU A 592 -23.98 19.41 -24.52
N LEU A 593 -24.25 18.13 -24.76
CA LEU A 593 -25.54 17.69 -25.32
C LEU A 593 -26.68 17.95 -24.34
N LEU A 594 -26.49 17.70 -23.06
CA LEU A 594 -27.49 17.91 -22.03
C LEU A 594 -27.81 19.41 -21.85
N GLN A 595 -26.81 20.28 -21.88
CA GLN A 595 -26.99 21.73 -21.88
C GLN A 595 -27.73 22.20 -23.14
N SER A 596 -27.36 21.64 -24.29
CA SER A 596 -28.07 21.95 -25.56
C SER A 596 -29.54 21.55 -25.50
N ILE A 597 -29.85 20.36 -25.00
CA ILE A 597 -31.21 19.86 -24.83
C ILE A 597 -32.00 20.73 -23.84
N LYS A 598 -31.41 21.07 -22.68
CA LYS A 598 -32.06 21.94 -21.67
C LYS A 598 -32.31 23.34 -22.22
N SER A 599 -31.35 23.93 -22.91
CA SER A 599 -31.52 25.27 -23.52
C SER A 599 -32.54 25.28 -24.64
N GLN A 600 -32.63 24.23 -25.45
CA GLN A 600 -33.67 24.07 -26.46
C GLN A 600 -35.06 23.93 -25.84
N ARG A 601 -35.19 23.21 -24.74
CA ARG A 601 -36.45 23.05 -24.01
C ARG A 601 -36.90 24.35 -23.37
N GLU A 602 -36.01 25.11 -22.75
CA GLU A 602 -36.33 26.45 -22.22
C GLU A 602 -36.74 27.44 -23.32
N GLN A 603 -36.13 27.37 -24.51
CA GLN A 603 -36.53 28.19 -25.65
C GLN A 603 -37.88 27.81 -26.18
N LEU A 604 -38.22 26.51 -26.21
CA LEU A 604 -39.57 26.02 -26.60
C LEU A 604 -40.63 26.42 -25.58
N GLU A 605 -40.36 26.38 -24.28
CA GLU A 605 -41.25 26.84 -23.21
C GLU A 605 -41.48 28.36 -23.27
N GLN A 606 -40.48 29.13 -23.74
CA GLN A 606 -40.58 30.57 -23.98
C GLN A 606 -41.24 30.93 -25.33
N GLY A 607 -41.71 29.94 -26.11
CA GLY A 607 -42.37 30.15 -27.40
C GLY A 607 -41.48 30.56 -28.56
N LYS A 608 -40.13 30.40 -28.42
CA LYS A 608 -39.15 30.63 -29.48
C LYS A 608 -38.81 29.31 -30.14
N VAL A 609 -39.00 29.20 -31.45
CA VAL A 609 -38.57 28.02 -32.22
C VAL A 609 -37.06 28.10 -32.46
N PRO A 610 -36.27 27.10 -32.01
CA PRO A 610 -34.82 27.09 -32.27
C PRO A 610 -34.51 26.92 -33.76
N ASP A 611 -33.48 27.61 -34.24
CA ASP A 611 -33.00 27.48 -35.62
C ASP A 611 -32.52 26.05 -35.89
N GLY A 612 -33.18 25.33 -36.80
CA GLY A 612 -32.80 23.99 -37.25
C GLY A 612 -33.80 22.85 -36.98
N ILE A 613 -34.92 23.10 -36.33
CA ILE A 613 -35.98 22.09 -36.13
C ILE A 613 -37.11 22.34 -37.13
N SER A 614 -37.57 21.29 -37.82
CA SER A 614 -38.73 21.39 -38.68
C SER A 614 -39.99 21.71 -37.87
N PRO A 615 -40.91 22.55 -38.39
CA PRO A 615 -42.15 22.95 -37.67
C PRO A 615 -43.02 21.77 -37.23
N GLU A 616 -42.96 20.65 -37.95
CA GLU A 616 -43.69 19.42 -37.63
C GLU A 616 -43.17 18.70 -36.41
N LEU A 617 -41.82 18.69 -36.21
CA LEU A 617 -41.16 18.10 -35.04
C LEU A 617 -41.41 18.94 -33.78
N ALA A 618 -41.45 20.27 -33.91
CA ALA A 618 -41.74 21.19 -32.82
C ALA A 618 -43.19 21.01 -32.31
N GLN A 619 -44.16 20.79 -33.22
CA GLN A 619 -45.54 20.48 -32.84
C GLN A 619 -45.72 19.13 -32.17
N GLN A 620 -44.97 18.09 -32.57
CA GLN A 620 -44.99 16.79 -31.93
C GLN A 620 -44.38 16.83 -30.51
N VAL A 621 -43.29 17.57 -30.31
CA VAL A 621 -42.68 17.74 -28.99
C VAL A 621 -43.60 18.53 -28.05
N GLN A 622 -44.31 19.55 -28.57
CA GLN A 622 -45.25 20.35 -27.79
C GLN A 622 -46.53 19.56 -27.45
N GLN A 623 -47.00 18.68 -28.33
CA GLN A 623 -48.10 17.75 -28.05
C GLN A 623 -47.72 16.70 -27.00
N ASN A 624 -46.52 16.15 -27.05
CA ASN A 624 -46.01 15.18 -26.07
C ASN A 624 -45.75 15.82 -24.71
N ALA A 625 -45.23 17.05 -24.65
CA ALA A 625 -45.07 17.80 -23.41
C ALA A 625 -46.43 18.13 -22.75
N ASN A 626 -47.42 18.53 -23.52
CA ASN A 626 -48.78 18.77 -23.00
C ASN A 626 -49.47 17.48 -22.56
N ALA A 627 -49.22 16.34 -23.21
CA ALA A 627 -49.77 15.04 -22.81
C ALA A 627 -49.16 14.54 -21.50
N SER A 628 -47.83 14.73 -21.29
CA SER A 628 -47.16 14.38 -20.05
C SER A 628 -47.55 15.28 -18.87
N ALA A 629 -47.77 16.58 -19.12
CA ALA A 629 -48.25 17.52 -18.11
C ALA A 629 -49.72 17.22 -17.72
N MET A 630 -50.57 16.81 -18.68
CA MET A 630 -51.94 16.36 -18.40
C MET A 630 -51.97 15.04 -17.60
N GLN A 631 -51.07 14.10 -17.87
CA GLN A 631 -50.96 12.86 -17.09
C GLN A 631 -50.47 13.11 -15.66
N GLN A 632 -49.54 14.01 -15.47
CA GLN A 632 -49.08 14.41 -14.13
C GLN A 632 -50.18 15.15 -13.35
N ALA A 633 -50.90 16.04 -14.00
CA ALA A 633 -52.05 16.71 -13.39
C ALA A 633 -53.20 15.75 -13.03
N GLN A 634 -53.45 14.72 -13.84
CA GLN A 634 -54.42 13.67 -13.52
C GLN A 634 -53.97 12.76 -12.38
N GLN A 635 -52.68 12.46 -12.27
CA GLN A 635 -52.14 11.70 -11.13
C GLN A 635 -52.19 12.50 -9.83
N MET A 636 -51.94 13.80 -9.85
CA MET A 636 -52.10 14.67 -8.68
C MET A 636 -53.58 14.84 -8.25
N LEU A 637 -54.52 14.83 -9.18
CA LEU A 637 -55.95 14.87 -8.88
C LEU A 637 -56.51 13.53 -8.38
N GLN A 638 -55.85 12.42 -8.63
CA GLN A 638 -56.21 11.09 -8.08
C GLN A 638 -55.58 10.78 -6.74
N ALA A 639 -54.56 11.55 -6.32
CA ALA A 639 -53.85 11.41 -5.04
C ALA A 639 -54.33 12.41 -3.97
N SER A 640 -55.22 13.33 -4.31
CA SER A 640 -55.96 14.21 -3.40
C SER A 640 -57.40 13.66 -3.19
#